data_2c3174f9952efc95648ef0c6c3ac8cb1
#
_entry.id   2c3174f9952efc95648ef0c6c3ac8cb1
#
_cell.length_a   1.000
_cell.length_b   1.000
_cell.length_c   1.000
_cell.angle_alpha   90.00
_cell.angle_beta   90.00
_cell.angle_gamma   90.00
#
_symmetry.space_group_name_H-M   'P 1'
#
loop_
_entity.id
_entity.type
_entity.pdbx_description
1 polymer ?
#
loop_
_entity_poly.entity_id
_entity_poly.type
_entity_poly.pdbx_seq_one_letter_code
_entity_poly.pdbx_strand_id
1 'polypeptide(L)'
;PVISSVSFQVSSPFLISYEELTGLIKVRPGDRLTREGVRASIRGLYEKSIFREVSAFTRETGEKVDLLFFLRPFPLVAEIEVAGAKRFTPAQITSASRLKRGSAVEEKDLADAEEAVRAFLLRKGFVRGTASVSVTCNVENGGGKVLVTVAEGEPGTVGNLRFPGATRFTPEEMARFLGAEAGKPHDFHRWEEGLSRLRSEYKRAGFLTVRLTDAVERCEPSSDLLCPVVTVEEGPRYDVRWEGVAAFTPDRLAEVAGLQGDEEISEGALVRDLRERLVAFYRGRDFLLFDATVTVEEPSAGRTPLLVSVVEGQRGFVKEIRFSGNQGLSEKVLRGQMTTKGRGLFHWFTSSGQYRDEEWNDDMNAIVGLYQKSGYARMKILGVDNAWDERGGIVKTIRVEEGPRYRVREIVFLGNDHFLRSELLELIRNKEGAYLDYVGAEADQEAVAAHYRDAGYLDVRMESEVLFDEGTSSVLRFVIVEGPRYRLGNIVVRGTLLTRAAAILRENPITPGGTAGEKDLLRFQQAIYATGLYKSVRVQRIKRPEEGVLDLVFEVEEALFFEVEFGGGWGTDTGLRGLLGAKEKNLDGLGRSVSAQAVVSQKEEKLIGDLREPWIFGNRWKWEGGLTGMYDKAERVSFNFRQASVVASITRKVLERSSVSLQYELSRDEVSNVAPGAVLSPEDQGYATIAAVRALAVLDFRDDPFNPKKGTLLSGSAELATLALGSSVDYWKMSGQGSFYFTVLRHSTIVLSGRAGMARAFGSTQEVPIQKRFFLGGRTTVRGFKEDTLGPKGADGTPTGGDMMVNTNAELRVPLRYGFIGAVFVDAGSVWFARDTVSGFDLRKTSGLGLRYLTPVGPIGLDYAWKLDRREGETAAEWHFTIGAVF
;
A
#
# COMPACT_ATOMS: atom_id res chain seq x y z
N PRO A 1 -57.60 15.97 2.12
CA PRO A 1 -57.44 15.10 0.97
C PRO A 1 -56.42 14.01 1.23
N VAL A 2 -56.49 12.91 0.48
CA VAL A 2 -55.53 11.80 0.54
C VAL A 2 -54.48 12.01 -0.55
N ILE A 3 -53.21 11.78 -0.25
CA ILE A 3 -52.09 11.89 -1.18
C ILE A 3 -52.21 10.75 -2.22
N SER A 4 -52.30 11.09 -3.47
CA SER A 4 -52.38 10.14 -4.57
C SER A 4 -51.00 9.73 -5.08
N SER A 5 -50.12 10.71 -5.20
CA SER A 5 -48.72 10.48 -5.60
C SER A 5 -47.78 11.47 -4.92
N VAL A 6 -46.53 11.07 -4.77
CA VAL A 6 -45.41 11.95 -4.34
C VAL A 6 -44.37 11.92 -5.43
N SER A 7 -43.95 13.10 -5.90
CA SER A 7 -42.94 13.25 -6.92
C SER A 7 -41.91 14.30 -6.54
N PHE A 8 -40.73 14.21 -7.15
CA PHE A 8 -39.63 15.15 -6.92
C PHE A 8 -39.23 15.78 -8.26
N GLN A 9 -39.04 17.08 -8.24
CA GLN A 9 -38.46 17.81 -9.35
C GLN A 9 -37.17 18.50 -8.84
N VAL A 10 -36.04 18.07 -9.37
CA VAL A 10 -34.74 18.63 -9.04
C VAL A 10 -34.32 19.62 -10.10
N SER A 11 -33.90 20.83 -9.70
CA SER A 11 -33.61 21.95 -10.62
C SER A 11 -32.34 21.77 -11.46
N SER A 12 -31.51 20.81 -11.15
CA SER A 12 -30.33 20.42 -11.93
C SER A 12 -30.15 18.91 -11.84
N PRO A 13 -29.46 18.26 -12.81
CA PRO A 13 -29.09 16.85 -12.69
C PRO A 13 -28.27 16.67 -11.42
N PHE A 14 -28.87 16.08 -10.42
CA PHE A 14 -28.27 15.86 -9.13
C PHE A 14 -28.31 14.36 -8.81
N LEU A 15 -27.20 13.84 -8.30
CA LEU A 15 -26.96 12.40 -8.08
C LEU A 15 -27.65 11.90 -6.79
N ILE A 16 -28.93 12.13 -6.64
CA ILE A 16 -29.74 11.49 -5.61
C ILE A 16 -30.80 10.63 -6.30
N SER A 17 -30.87 9.35 -5.93
CA SER A 17 -31.91 8.49 -6.48
C SER A 17 -33.30 8.90 -5.96
N TYR A 18 -34.32 8.65 -6.76
CA TYR A 18 -35.71 8.86 -6.37
C TYR A 18 -36.04 8.12 -5.06
N GLU A 19 -35.48 6.95 -4.87
CA GLU A 19 -35.64 6.09 -3.68
C GLU A 19 -35.02 6.72 -2.43
N GLU A 20 -33.86 7.37 -2.56
CA GLU A 20 -33.26 8.10 -1.46
C GLU A 20 -34.11 9.30 -1.01
N LEU A 21 -34.62 10.07 -1.98
CA LEU A 21 -35.50 11.19 -1.68
C LEU A 21 -36.79 10.71 -0.98
N THR A 22 -37.33 9.58 -1.45
CA THR A 22 -38.51 8.95 -0.84
C THR A 22 -38.24 8.47 0.60
N GLY A 23 -37.02 8.02 0.89
CA GLY A 23 -36.62 7.63 2.25
C GLY A 23 -36.49 8.79 3.24
N LEU A 24 -36.28 10.03 2.74
CA LEU A 24 -36.12 11.23 3.58
C LEU A 24 -37.47 11.91 3.92
N ILE A 25 -38.52 11.62 3.16
CA ILE A 25 -39.83 12.19 3.42
C ILE A 25 -40.66 11.32 4.36
N LYS A 26 -41.53 11.98 5.14
CA LYS A 26 -42.41 11.34 6.11
C LYS A 26 -43.86 11.11 5.59
N VAL A 27 -44.15 11.53 4.38
CA VAL A 27 -45.46 11.39 3.73
C VAL A 27 -45.35 10.37 2.61
N ARG A 28 -46.39 9.52 2.48
CA ARG A 28 -46.47 8.45 1.45
C ARG A 28 -47.75 8.54 0.67
N PRO A 29 -47.82 8.01 -0.54
CA PRO A 29 -49.12 7.81 -1.24
C PRO A 29 -50.03 6.96 -0.36
N GLY A 30 -51.30 7.43 -0.19
CA GLY A 30 -52.27 6.85 0.70
C GLY A 30 -52.44 7.58 2.05
N ASP A 31 -51.50 8.38 2.45
CA ASP A 31 -51.58 9.16 3.70
C ASP A 31 -52.53 10.35 3.53
N ARG A 32 -53.10 10.83 4.66
CA ARG A 32 -53.79 12.12 4.71
C ARG A 32 -52.78 13.26 4.62
N LEU A 33 -53.02 14.21 3.71
CA LEU A 33 -52.18 15.39 3.62
C LEU A 33 -52.32 16.24 4.90
N THR A 34 -51.25 16.39 5.66
CA THR A 34 -51.14 17.23 6.84
C THR A 34 -49.98 18.22 6.70
N ARG A 35 -50.17 19.43 7.24
CA ARG A 35 -49.08 20.44 7.27
C ARG A 35 -47.87 19.95 8.04
N GLU A 36 -48.08 19.16 9.07
CA GLU A 36 -47.04 18.61 9.93
C GLU A 36 -46.21 17.55 9.19
N GLY A 37 -46.86 16.62 8.47
CA GLY A 37 -46.17 15.61 7.67
C GLY A 37 -45.31 16.22 6.54
N VAL A 38 -45.85 17.25 5.84
CA VAL A 38 -45.09 17.97 4.81
C VAL A 38 -43.89 18.74 5.43
N ARG A 39 -44.11 19.42 6.55
CA ARG A 39 -43.01 20.12 7.26
C ARG A 39 -41.92 19.16 7.76
N ALA A 40 -42.30 18.01 8.29
CA ALA A 40 -41.37 16.99 8.71
C ALA A 40 -40.57 16.41 7.52
N SER A 41 -41.23 16.26 6.37
CA SER A 41 -40.55 15.83 5.13
C SER A 41 -39.57 16.88 4.62
N ILE A 42 -39.96 18.15 4.60
CA ILE A 42 -39.08 19.27 4.22
C ILE A 42 -37.88 19.34 5.20
N ARG A 43 -38.12 19.18 6.50
CA ARG A 43 -37.03 19.17 7.49
C ARG A 43 -36.07 18.00 7.25
N GLY A 44 -36.56 16.79 7.00
CA GLY A 44 -35.75 15.62 6.70
C GLY A 44 -34.87 15.80 5.43
N LEU A 45 -35.38 16.51 4.43
CA LEU A 45 -34.61 16.87 3.24
C LEU A 45 -33.52 17.92 3.56
N TYR A 46 -33.83 18.95 4.38
CA TYR A 46 -32.85 19.96 4.81
C TYR A 46 -31.76 19.42 5.76
N GLU A 47 -32.10 18.46 6.60
CA GLU A 47 -31.12 17.83 7.53
C GLU A 47 -29.93 17.20 6.80
N LYS A 48 -30.07 16.93 5.52
CA LYS A 48 -28.96 16.43 4.68
C LYS A 48 -27.95 17.52 4.25
N SER A 49 -28.25 18.79 4.48
CA SER A 49 -27.37 19.95 4.15
C SER A 49 -26.89 19.98 2.69
N ILE A 50 -27.67 19.42 1.76
CA ILE A 50 -27.33 19.36 0.34
C ILE A 50 -28.28 20.18 -0.53
N PHE A 51 -29.39 20.65 0.03
CA PHE A 51 -30.37 21.45 -0.69
C PHE A 51 -30.35 22.89 -0.22
N ARG A 52 -30.22 23.80 -1.17
CA ARG A 52 -30.36 25.26 -0.96
C ARG A 52 -31.81 25.65 -0.74
N GLU A 53 -32.72 24.96 -1.43
CA GLU A 53 -34.15 25.25 -1.37
C GLU A 53 -34.94 23.94 -1.51
N VAL A 54 -35.93 23.79 -0.64
CA VAL A 54 -36.90 22.67 -0.66
C VAL A 54 -38.29 23.29 -0.56
N SER A 55 -39.05 23.17 -1.62
CA SER A 55 -40.43 23.66 -1.68
C SER A 55 -41.39 22.51 -1.97
N ALA A 56 -42.57 22.52 -1.38
CA ALA A 56 -43.61 21.50 -1.64
C ALA A 56 -44.83 22.14 -2.28
N PHE A 57 -45.25 21.57 -3.36
CA PHE A 57 -46.44 22.02 -4.13
C PHE A 57 -47.48 20.92 -4.14
N THR A 58 -48.76 21.31 -4.11
CA THR A 58 -49.87 20.39 -4.20
C THR A 58 -50.69 20.66 -5.45
N ARG A 59 -51.08 19.59 -6.15
CA ARG A 59 -52.02 19.64 -7.26
C ARG A 59 -53.25 18.82 -6.94
N GLU A 60 -54.41 19.46 -6.90
CA GLU A 60 -55.69 18.76 -6.64
C GLU A 60 -56.13 17.98 -7.88
N THR A 61 -56.46 16.70 -7.68
CA THR A 61 -57.01 15.82 -8.72
C THR A 61 -58.22 15.11 -8.17
N GLY A 62 -59.39 15.77 -8.21
CA GLY A 62 -60.61 15.31 -7.59
C GLY A 62 -60.58 15.35 -6.07
N GLU A 63 -60.90 14.23 -5.40
CA GLU A 63 -60.78 14.13 -3.93
C GLU A 63 -59.37 13.82 -3.42
N LYS A 64 -58.40 13.61 -4.33
CA LYS A 64 -57.01 13.29 -4.04
C LYS A 64 -56.07 14.44 -4.38
N VAL A 65 -54.88 14.40 -3.85
CA VAL A 65 -53.85 15.43 -4.07
C VAL A 65 -52.51 14.78 -4.45
N ASP A 66 -51.90 15.27 -5.53
CA ASP A 66 -50.54 14.97 -5.89
C ASP A 66 -49.60 15.96 -5.20
N LEU A 67 -48.57 15.45 -4.56
CA LEU A 67 -47.58 16.23 -3.85
C LEU A 67 -46.27 16.25 -4.63
N LEU A 68 -45.79 17.45 -4.98
CA LEU A 68 -44.53 17.66 -5.67
C LEU A 68 -43.55 18.38 -4.74
N PHE A 69 -42.41 17.76 -4.49
CA PHE A 69 -41.27 18.42 -3.86
C PHE A 69 -40.34 19.00 -4.93
N PHE A 70 -40.15 20.30 -4.91
CA PHE A 70 -39.16 20.99 -5.73
C PHE A 70 -37.87 21.17 -4.92
N LEU A 71 -36.78 20.66 -5.47
CA LEU A 71 -35.46 20.58 -4.78
C LEU A 71 -34.42 21.36 -5.60
N ARG A 72 -33.73 22.29 -4.94
CA ARG A 72 -32.60 23.02 -5.50
C ARG A 72 -31.36 22.68 -4.72
N PRO A 73 -30.45 21.87 -5.25
CA PRO A 73 -29.24 21.47 -4.55
C PRO A 73 -28.20 22.59 -4.55
N PHE A 74 -27.29 22.56 -3.57
CA PHE A 74 -26.03 23.29 -3.64
C PHE A 74 -25.11 22.67 -4.69
N PRO A 75 -24.25 23.45 -5.38
CA PRO A 75 -23.22 22.90 -6.22
C PRO A 75 -22.19 22.11 -5.36
N LEU A 76 -21.83 20.93 -5.86
CA LEU A 76 -20.76 20.14 -5.25
C LEU A 76 -19.42 20.49 -5.89
N VAL A 77 -18.36 20.66 -5.09
CA VAL A 77 -17.00 20.90 -5.59
C VAL A 77 -16.53 19.71 -6.42
N ALA A 78 -16.59 19.81 -7.74
CA ALA A 78 -16.07 18.81 -8.65
C ALA A 78 -14.55 18.91 -8.83
N GLU A 79 -14.09 20.15 -9.03
CA GLU A 79 -12.69 20.46 -9.27
C GLU A 79 -12.32 21.75 -8.56
N ILE A 80 -11.08 21.79 -8.04
CA ILE A 80 -10.49 23.03 -7.54
C ILE A 80 -9.28 23.34 -8.43
N GLU A 81 -9.38 24.42 -9.17
CA GLU A 81 -8.30 24.95 -10.00
C GLU A 81 -7.68 26.15 -9.30
N VAL A 82 -6.35 26.22 -9.31
CA VAL A 82 -5.59 27.36 -8.75
C VAL A 82 -4.91 28.07 -9.89
N ALA A 83 -5.18 29.37 -10.00
CA ALA A 83 -4.58 30.25 -10.99
C ALA A 83 -3.78 31.38 -10.34
N GLY A 84 -2.73 31.82 -11.01
CA GLY A 84 -1.94 32.98 -10.60
C GLY A 84 -0.88 32.74 -9.51
N ALA A 85 -0.87 31.60 -8.86
CA ALA A 85 0.16 31.23 -7.91
C ALA A 85 1.49 30.96 -8.63
N LYS A 86 2.58 31.60 -8.18
CA LYS A 86 3.92 31.50 -8.76
C LYS A 86 4.94 30.88 -7.80
N ARG A 87 4.82 31.18 -6.52
CA ARG A 87 5.74 30.76 -5.44
C ARG A 87 5.17 29.62 -4.60
N PHE A 88 3.84 29.45 -4.61
CA PHE A 88 3.17 28.38 -3.90
C PHE A 88 2.61 27.34 -4.87
N THR A 89 2.68 26.09 -4.46
CA THR A 89 2.09 25.01 -5.27
C THR A 89 0.56 25.06 -5.21
N PRO A 90 -0.14 24.58 -6.25
CA PRO A 90 -1.60 24.46 -6.23
C PRO A 90 -2.12 23.70 -5.02
N ALA A 91 -1.40 22.66 -4.57
CA ALA A 91 -1.75 21.89 -3.40
C ALA A 91 -1.72 22.70 -2.10
N GLN A 92 -0.74 23.60 -1.94
CA GLN A 92 -0.65 24.48 -0.76
C GLN A 92 -1.80 25.47 -0.71
N ILE A 93 -2.16 26.08 -1.83
CA ILE A 93 -3.31 27.01 -1.94
C ILE A 93 -4.63 26.28 -1.72
N THR A 94 -4.81 25.11 -2.33
CA THR A 94 -6.02 24.29 -2.10
C THR A 94 -6.15 23.90 -0.62
N SER A 95 -5.06 23.49 0.02
CA SER A 95 -5.07 23.21 1.46
C SER A 95 -5.41 24.45 2.30
N ALA A 96 -4.87 25.61 1.94
CA ALA A 96 -5.14 26.87 2.61
C ALA A 96 -6.61 27.31 2.46
N SER A 97 -7.24 27.05 1.32
CA SER A 97 -8.65 27.40 1.08
C SER A 97 -9.65 26.62 1.94
N ARG A 98 -9.21 25.49 2.53
CA ARG A 98 -10.03 24.54 3.30
C ARG A 98 -11.18 23.91 2.51
N LEU A 99 -11.30 24.18 1.21
CA LEU A 99 -12.29 23.56 0.34
C LEU A 99 -11.92 22.11 0.06
N LYS A 100 -12.92 21.24 -0.01
CA LYS A 100 -12.73 19.83 -0.29
C LYS A 100 -13.57 19.41 -1.49
N ARG A 101 -13.00 18.60 -2.39
CA ARG A 101 -13.78 17.98 -3.47
C ARG A 101 -14.89 17.14 -2.88
N GLY A 102 -16.05 17.16 -3.52
CA GLY A 102 -17.27 16.44 -3.09
C GLY A 102 -18.08 17.11 -1.99
N SER A 103 -17.61 18.22 -1.40
CA SER A 103 -18.44 19.00 -0.47
C SER A 103 -19.39 19.93 -1.20
N ALA A 104 -20.55 20.17 -0.60
CA ALA A 104 -21.44 21.25 -1.02
C ALA A 104 -20.77 22.61 -0.74
N VAL A 105 -20.98 23.58 -1.61
CA VAL A 105 -20.41 24.91 -1.49
C VAL A 105 -21.50 25.97 -1.47
N GLU A 106 -21.51 26.73 -0.38
CA GLU A 106 -22.32 27.94 -0.24
C GLU A 106 -21.48 29.18 -0.54
N GLU A 107 -22.15 30.30 -0.74
CA GLU A 107 -21.51 31.61 -0.98
C GLU A 107 -20.60 32.01 0.21
N LYS A 108 -21.01 31.62 1.42
CA LYS A 108 -20.20 31.80 2.63
C LYS A 108 -18.90 31.00 2.60
N ASP A 109 -18.94 29.75 2.14
CA ASP A 109 -17.73 28.91 2.07
C ASP A 109 -16.71 29.47 1.09
N LEU A 110 -17.15 30.10 0.01
CA LEU A 110 -16.27 30.80 -0.93
C LEU A 110 -15.61 32.03 -0.28
N ALA A 111 -16.38 32.83 0.47
CA ALA A 111 -15.85 33.98 1.20
C ALA A 111 -14.85 33.53 2.31
N ASP A 112 -15.20 32.50 3.07
CA ASP A 112 -14.34 31.93 4.10
C ASP A 112 -13.04 31.37 3.49
N ALA A 113 -13.13 30.76 2.29
CA ALA A 113 -11.96 30.26 1.55
C ALA A 113 -11.05 31.41 1.06
N GLU A 114 -11.63 32.50 0.55
CA GLU A 114 -10.87 33.70 0.17
C GLU A 114 -10.09 34.28 1.36
N GLU A 115 -10.76 34.42 2.49
CA GLU A 115 -10.14 34.92 3.72
C GLU A 115 -9.05 33.98 4.23
N ALA A 116 -9.29 32.66 4.19
CA ALA A 116 -8.32 31.65 4.61
C ALA A 116 -7.06 31.66 3.72
N VAL A 117 -7.20 31.79 2.39
CA VAL A 117 -6.06 31.92 1.48
C VAL A 117 -5.33 33.24 1.69
N ARG A 118 -6.05 34.35 1.89
CA ARG A 118 -5.44 35.65 2.19
C ARG A 118 -4.66 35.64 3.52
N ALA A 119 -5.23 35.00 4.56
CA ALA A 119 -4.54 34.79 5.83
C ALA A 119 -3.30 33.91 5.68
N PHE A 120 -3.35 32.89 4.84
CA PHE A 120 -2.19 32.07 4.49
C PHE A 120 -1.08 32.92 3.83
N LEU A 121 -1.43 33.72 2.81
CA LEU A 121 -0.46 34.61 2.13
C LEU A 121 0.18 35.60 3.11
N LEU A 122 -0.62 36.20 3.98
CA LEU A 122 -0.10 37.11 5.00
C LEU A 122 0.86 36.41 5.97
N ARG A 123 0.50 35.23 6.47
CA ARG A 123 1.41 34.44 7.33
C ARG A 123 2.73 34.09 6.64
N LYS A 124 2.71 33.91 5.33
CA LYS A 124 3.91 33.67 4.52
C LYS A 124 4.62 34.97 4.11
N GLY A 125 4.18 36.12 4.61
CA GLY A 125 4.83 37.41 4.41
C GLY A 125 4.34 38.21 3.20
N PHE A 126 3.29 37.81 2.52
CA PHE A 126 2.75 38.47 1.33
C PHE A 126 1.61 39.43 1.70
N VAL A 127 1.93 40.60 2.12
CA VAL A 127 0.99 41.60 2.66
C VAL A 127 -0.08 42.01 1.66
N ARG A 128 0.30 42.17 0.40
CA ARG A 128 -0.59 42.56 -0.71
C ARG A 128 -1.20 41.35 -1.42
N GLY A 129 -1.00 40.17 -0.87
CA GLY A 129 -1.59 38.96 -1.41
C GLY A 129 -3.11 39.03 -1.41
N THR A 130 -3.71 38.80 -2.56
CA THR A 130 -5.17 38.71 -2.74
C THR A 130 -5.55 37.34 -3.25
N ALA A 131 -6.72 36.93 -2.85
CA ALA A 131 -7.35 35.74 -3.38
C ALA A 131 -8.79 36.08 -3.75
N SER A 132 -9.28 35.46 -4.80
CA SER A 132 -10.70 35.41 -5.14
C SER A 132 -11.09 33.98 -5.44
N VAL A 133 -12.24 33.59 -4.95
CA VAL A 133 -12.75 32.22 -5.13
C VAL A 133 -14.11 32.31 -5.84
N SER A 134 -14.22 31.67 -6.97
CA SER A 134 -15.45 31.61 -7.75
C SER A 134 -15.83 30.18 -8.08
N VAL A 135 -17.13 29.93 -8.22
CA VAL A 135 -17.63 28.61 -8.62
C VAL A 135 -18.39 28.73 -9.93
N THR A 136 -18.00 27.91 -10.89
CA THR A 136 -18.74 27.76 -12.15
C THR A 136 -19.43 26.42 -12.15
N CYS A 137 -20.77 26.41 -12.19
CA CYS A 137 -21.56 25.19 -12.18
C CYS A 137 -21.68 24.60 -13.59
N ASN A 138 -21.39 23.33 -13.74
CA ASN A 138 -21.73 22.61 -14.96
C ASN A 138 -23.20 22.20 -14.92
N VAL A 139 -23.95 22.68 -15.90
CA VAL A 139 -25.42 22.46 -16.01
C VAL A 139 -25.77 20.99 -16.26
N GLU A 140 -24.84 20.21 -16.82
CA GLU A 140 -25.11 18.80 -17.18
C GLU A 140 -24.98 17.82 -16.02
N ASN A 141 -24.10 18.09 -15.04
CA ASN A 141 -23.81 17.13 -13.96
C ASN A 141 -23.93 17.72 -12.55
N GLY A 142 -24.29 19.00 -12.40
CA GLY A 142 -24.41 19.66 -11.09
C GLY A 142 -23.09 19.89 -10.36
N GLY A 143 -21.97 19.56 -10.99
CA GLY A 143 -20.63 19.74 -10.43
C GLY A 143 -20.15 21.19 -10.54
N GLY A 144 -19.63 21.76 -9.47
CA GLY A 144 -19.02 23.08 -9.44
C GLY A 144 -17.50 23.02 -9.64
N LYS A 145 -16.99 23.68 -10.66
CA LYS A 145 -15.56 23.96 -10.79
C LYS A 145 -15.28 25.22 -9.99
N VAL A 146 -14.49 25.06 -8.91
CA VAL A 146 -14.04 26.16 -8.07
C VAL A 146 -12.71 26.66 -8.62
N LEU A 147 -12.65 27.94 -8.96
CA LEU A 147 -11.44 28.62 -9.38
C LEU A 147 -10.95 29.49 -8.22
N VAL A 148 -9.76 29.19 -7.69
CA VAL A 148 -9.04 29.98 -6.70
C VAL A 148 -7.99 30.80 -7.44
N THR A 149 -8.27 32.08 -7.66
CA THR A 149 -7.30 32.98 -8.30
C THR A 149 -6.49 33.69 -7.21
N VAL A 150 -5.18 33.55 -7.29
CA VAL A 150 -4.25 34.12 -6.32
C VAL A 150 -3.37 35.14 -7.01
N ALA A 151 -3.23 36.32 -6.40
CA ALA A 151 -2.21 37.29 -6.73
C ALA A 151 -1.32 37.47 -5.50
N GLU A 152 -0.13 36.86 -5.51
CA GLU A 152 0.75 36.80 -4.35
C GLU A 152 1.29 38.18 -3.97
N GLY A 153 1.55 39.02 -4.96
CA GLY A 153 2.23 40.30 -4.75
C GLY A 153 3.73 40.13 -4.44
N GLU A 154 4.36 41.20 -4.02
CA GLU A 154 5.72 41.14 -3.51
C GLU A 154 5.70 40.87 -2.00
N PRO A 155 6.76 40.22 -1.44
CA PRO A 155 6.89 40.03 -0.01
C PRO A 155 6.91 41.38 0.72
N GLY A 156 6.23 41.44 1.83
CA GLY A 156 6.25 42.65 2.69
C GLY A 156 7.64 42.89 3.27
N THR A 157 7.89 44.14 3.60
CA THR A 157 9.18 44.55 4.21
C THR A 157 9.10 44.35 5.72
N VAL A 158 10.12 43.75 6.31
CA VAL A 158 10.22 43.56 7.76
C VAL A 158 10.38 44.92 8.44
N GLY A 159 9.46 45.24 9.31
CA GLY A 159 9.54 46.41 10.20
C GLY A 159 10.14 46.04 11.55
N ASN A 160 9.45 46.44 12.64
CA ASN A 160 9.91 46.14 13.99
C ASN A 160 9.62 44.67 14.37
N LEU A 161 10.67 43.96 14.74
CA LEU A 161 10.60 42.63 15.34
C LEU A 161 10.30 42.76 16.83
N ARG A 162 9.36 41.94 17.33
CA ARG A 162 9.00 41.94 18.77
C ARG A 162 9.19 40.54 19.33
N PHE A 163 9.76 40.50 20.53
CA PHE A 163 10.09 39.24 21.22
C PHE A 163 9.57 39.26 22.66
N PRO A 164 8.25 39.29 22.84
CA PRO A 164 7.68 39.24 24.18
C PRO A 164 8.10 37.96 24.92
N GLY A 165 8.48 38.12 26.21
CA GLY A 165 8.92 37.04 27.09
C GLY A 165 10.39 36.65 26.96
N ALA A 166 11.12 37.16 25.99
CA ALA A 166 12.56 36.93 25.87
C ALA A 166 13.35 37.70 26.90
N THR A 167 14.17 37.03 27.65
CA THR A 167 15.09 37.68 28.65
C THR A 167 16.55 37.30 28.41
N ARG A 168 16.83 36.20 27.76
CA ARG A 168 18.19 35.63 27.58
C ARG A 168 18.95 36.29 26.45
N PHE A 169 18.30 36.52 25.30
CA PHE A 169 18.92 37.10 24.12
C PHE A 169 18.37 38.49 23.82
N THR A 170 19.24 39.36 23.27
CA THR A 170 18.79 40.67 22.82
C THR A 170 17.94 40.58 21.55
N PRO A 171 17.07 41.55 21.28
CA PRO A 171 16.31 41.61 20.04
C PRO A 171 17.18 41.49 18.77
N GLU A 172 18.39 42.10 18.80
CA GLU A 172 19.33 42.09 17.68
C GLU A 172 19.93 40.66 17.46
N GLU A 173 20.25 39.98 18.55
CA GLU A 173 20.71 38.57 18.47
C GLU A 173 19.64 37.66 17.91
N MET A 174 18.41 37.77 18.38
CA MET A 174 17.28 37.01 17.93
C MET A 174 16.94 37.29 16.46
N ALA A 175 16.96 38.56 16.05
CA ALA A 175 16.77 38.94 14.67
C ALA A 175 17.83 38.30 13.74
N ARG A 176 19.08 38.22 14.23
CA ARG A 176 20.18 37.55 13.51
C ARG A 176 19.96 36.06 13.39
N PHE A 177 19.52 35.38 14.45
CA PHE A 177 19.19 33.95 14.42
C PHE A 177 18.05 33.66 13.46
N LEU A 178 17.03 34.50 13.44
CA LEU A 178 15.89 34.40 12.52
C LEU A 178 16.27 34.75 11.07
N GLY A 179 17.41 35.39 10.84
CA GLY A 179 17.79 35.85 9.51
C GLY A 179 16.88 36.95 8.99
N ALA A 180 16.20 37.71 9.89
CA ALA A 180 15.30 38.77 9.58
C ALA A 180 15.95 40.12 9.89
N GLU A 181 15.98 41.02 8.91
CA GLU A 181 16.55 42.35 9.02
C GLU A 181 15.46 43.41 8.74
N ALA A 182 15.34 44.39 9.61
CA ALA A 182 14.43 45.51 9.37
C ALA A 182 14.76 46.23 8.04
N GLY A 183 13.76 46.56 7.25
CA GLY A 183 13.90 47.17 5.93
C GLY A 183 14.18 46.19 4.78
N LYS A 184 14.32 44.87 5.05
CA LYS A 184 14.47 43.85 4.00
C LYS A 184 13.14 43.13 3.73
N PRO A 185 12.95 42.56 2.53
CA PRO A 185 11.80 41.72 2.28
C PRO A 185 11.76 40.48 3.21
N HIS A 186 10.56 40.12 3.65
CA HIS A 186 10.38 38.94 4.49
C HIS A 186 10.56 37.66 3.67
N ASP A 187 11.53 36.81 4.07
CA ASP A 187 11.77 35.49 3.51
C ASP A 187 11.28 34.45 4.49
N PHE A 188 10.11 33.85 4.18
CA PHE A 188 9.46 32.90 5.08
C PHE A 188 10.22 31.56 5.22
N HIS A 189 11.01 31.14 4.21
CA HIS A 189 11.85 29.94 4.34
C HIS A 189 12.99 30.18 5.32
N ARG A 190 13.67 31.32 5.18
CA ARG A 190 14.69 31.74 6.13
C ARG A 190 14.15 31.92 7.53
N TRP A 191 12.93 32.43 7.65
CA TRP A 191 12.24 32.60 8.92
C TRP A 191 11.98 31.26 9.63
N GLU A 192 11.42 30.26 8.94
CA GLU A 192 11.19 28.93 9.50
C GLU A 192 12.49 28.24 9.93
N GLU A 193 13.55 28.30 9.09
CA GLU A 193 14.87 27.83 9.49
C GLU A 193 15.45 28.63 10.66
N GLY A 194 15.16 29.89 10.71
CA GLY A 194 15.57 30.80 11.77
C GLY A 194 14.94 30.46 13.11
N LEU A 195 13.66 30.13 13.14
CA LEU A 195 12.97 29.66 14.35
C LEU A 195 13.59 28.38 14.90
N SER A 196 13.93 27.45 14.01
CA SER A 196 14.64 26.23 14.38
C SER A 196 16.03 26.52 14.98
N ARG A 197 16.78 27.43 14.35
CA ARG A 197 18.07 27.91 14.90
C ARG A 197 17.91 28.62 16.25
N LEU A 198 16.95 29.48 16.37
CA LEU A 198 16.69 30.21 17.63
C LEU A 198 16.36 29.26 18.76
N ARG A 199 15.53 28.22 18.51
CA ARG A 199 15.23 27.20 19.50
C ARG A 199 16.48 26.42 19.90
N SER A 200 17.32 26.06 18.95
CA SER A 200 18.58 25.38 19.22
C SER A 200 19.53 26.23 20.05
N GLU A 201 19.60 27.56 19.84
CA GLU A 201 20.44 28.45 20.62
C GLU A 201 19.90 28.63 22.05
N TYR A 202 18.59 28.68 22.25
CA TYR A 202 17.99 28.67 23.59
C TYR A 202 18.34 27.36 24.34
N LYS A 203 18.24 26.24 23.68
CA LYS A 203 18.60 24.95 24.29
C LYS A 203 20.09 24.89 24.64
N ARG A 204 20.98 25.36 23.79
CA ARG A 204 22.42 25.49 24.10
C ARG A 204 22.68 26.41 25.28
N ALA A 205 21.85 27.43 25.48
CA ALA A 205 21.92 28.32 26.63
C ALA A 205 21.35 27.72 27.93
N GLY A 206 20.82 26.47 27.85
CA GLY A 206 20.25 25.73 28.96
C GLY A 206 18.72 25.79 29.09
N PHE A 207 17.99 26.44 28.19
CA PHE A 207 16.53 26.54 28.21
C PHE A 207 15.93 25.38 27.40
N LEU A 208 15.95 24.18 27.97
CA LEU A 208 15.63 22.93 27.30
C LEU A 208 14.15 22.81 26.88
N THR A 209 13.26 23.51 27.58
CA THR A 209 11.82 23.48 27.42
C THR A 209 11.27 24.73 26.76
N VAL A 210 12.14 25.52 26.11
CA VAL A 210 11.72 26.77 25.46
C VAL A 210 10.64 26.50 24.41
N ARG A 211 9.60 27.33 24.47
CA ARG A 211 8.52 27.33 23.48
C ARG A 211 8.56 28.67 22.72
N LEU A 212 8.55 28.54 21.40
CA LEU A 212 8.52 29.69 20.48
C LEU A 212 7.21 29.64 19.69
N THR A 213 6.43 30.71 19.80
CA THR A 213 5.21 30.91 19.02
C THR A 213 5.38 32.15 18.19
N ASP A 214 5.30 32.01 16.86
CA ASP A 214 5.47 33.16 15.96
C ASP A 214 4.13 33.60 15.35
N ALA A 215 4.04 34.87 15.07
CA ALA A 215 2.97 35.50 14.31
C ALA A 215 3.55 36.59 13.41
N VAL A 216 3.11 36.56 12.13
CA VAL A 216 3.49 37.64 11.19
C VAL A 216 2.27 38.53 10.99
N GLU A 217 2.36 39.76 11.49
CA GLU A 217 1.29 40.76 11.47
C GLU A 217 1.71 42.02 10.71
N ARG A 218 0.74 42.80 10.27
CA ARG A 218 1.05 44.15 9.77
C ARG A 218 1.38 45.08 10.93
N CYS A 219 2.36 45.95 10.76
CA CYS A 219 2.68 46.96 11.79
C CYS A 219 1.51 47.91 12.04
N GLU A 220 0.81 48.29 10.95
CA GLU A 220 -0.41 49.07 10.95
C GLU A 220 -1.35 48.54 9.87
N PRO A 221 -2.68 48.60 10.01
CA PRO A 221 -3.63 48.04 9.06
C PRO A 221 -3.45 48.50 7.60
N SER A 222 -2.93 49.69 7.38
CA SER A 222 -2.67 50.27 6.06
C SER A 222 -1.22 50.17 5.60
N SER A 223 -0.33 49.59 6.39
CA SER A 223 1.11 49.47 6.10
C SER A 223 1.48 48.22 5.36
N ASP A 224 2.46 48.30 4.47
CA ASP A 224 3.13 47.15 3.85
C ASP A 224 4.26 46.58 4.73
N LEU A 225 4.51 47.21 5.87
CA LEU A 225 5.49 46.76 6.84
C LEU A 225 4.92 45.60 7.66
N LEU A 226 5.68 44.52 7.76
CA LEU A 226 5.42 43.38 8.62
C LEU A 226 6.13 43.56 9.95
N CYS A 227 5.40 43.41 11.03
CA CYS A 227 5.92 43.35 12.38
C CYS A 227 5.85 41.94 12.93
N PRO A 228 6.81 41.06 12.59
CA PRO A 228 6.81 39.71 13.10
C PRO A 228 6.99 39.68 14.62
N VAL A 229 6.22 38.86 15.28
CA VAL A 229 6.24 38.69 16.75
C VAL A 229 6.64 37.26 17.03
N VAL A 230 7.67 37.04 17.81
CA VAL A 230 8.01 35.72 18.35
C VAL A 230 7.84 35.76 19.86
N THR A 231 6.75 35.18 20.33
CA THR A 231 6.51 35.02 21.76
C THR A 231 7.40 33.88 22.27
N VAL A 232 8.19 34.22 23.30
CA VAL A 232 9.16 33.31 23.89
C VAL A 232 8.73 32.94 25.29
N GLU A 233 8.46 31.67 25.52
CA GLU A 233 8.33 31.10 26.85
C GLU A 233 9.62 30.35 27.14
N GLU A 234 10.56 30.99 27.82
CA GLU A 234 11.92 30.45 28.01
C GLU A 234 11.92 29.20 28.87
N GLY A 235 11.05 29.14 29.88
CA GLY A 235 11.03 28.07 30.89
C GLY A 235 12.23 28.13 31.84
N PRO A 236 12.43 27.15 32.70
CA PRO A 236 13.58 27.02 33.57
C PRO A 236 14.90 26.90 32.80
N ARG A 237 15.96 27.50 33.35
CA ARG A 237 17.31 27.25 32.82
C ARG A 237 17.94 26.07 33.50
N TYR A 238 18.14 24.98 32.76
CA TYR A 238 18.71 23.74 33.26
C TYR A 238 20.24 23.74 33.22
N ASP A 239 20.84 23.13 34.25
CA ASP A 239 22.29 22.79 34.33
C ASP A 239 22.42 21.26 34.32
N VAL A 240 22.74 20.70 33.17
CA VAL A 240 22.75 19.23 32.97
C VAL A 240 24.05 18.66 33.51
N ARG A 241 23.93 17.75 34.47
CA ARG A 241 25.05 17.02 35.06
C ARG A 241 24.96 15.55 34.78
N TRP A 242 26.03 15.00 34.29
CA TRP A 242 26.11 13.57 33.92
C TRP A 242 26.95 12.83 34.96
N GLU A 243 26.43 11.74 35.50
CA GLU A 243 27.12 10.84 36.43
C GLU A 243 27.10 9.40 35.89
N GLY A 244 28.20 8.66 36.15
CA GLY A 244 28.30 7.26 35.76
C GLY A 244 28.57 7.01 34.27
N VAL A 245 28.86 8.05 33.50
CA VAL A 245 29.14 7.98 32.05
C VAL A 245 30.60 7.59 31.80
N ALA A 246 30.83 6.50 31.05
CA ALA A 246 32.15 6.03 30.67
C ALA A 246 32.26 5.65 29.16
N ALA A 247 31.23 5.08 28.58
CA ALA A 247 31.25 4.55 27.22
C ALA A 247 31.11 5.59 26.12
N PHE A 248 30.43 6.72 26.40
CA PHE A 248 30.16 7.80 25.44
C PHE A 248 30.47 9.15 26.08
N THR A 249 30.71 10.15 25.25
CA THR A 249 30.93 11.53 25.74
C THR A 249 29.62 12.19 26.15
N PRO A 250 29.62 13.09 27.18
CA PRO A 250 28.43 13.87 27.56
C PRO A 250 27.78 14.61 26.39
N ASP A 251 28.58 15.18 25.48
CA ASP A 251 28.08 15.89 24.29
C ASP A 251 27.28 14.97 23.37
N ARG A 252 27.79 13.72 23.17
CA ARG A 252 27.06 12.74 22.35
C ARG A 252 25.75 12.32 23.00
N LEU A 253 25.75 12.19 24.32
CA LEU A 253 24.53 11.87 25.06
C LEU A 253 23.52 13.02 25.04
N ALA A 254 24.01 14.26 25.15
CA ALA A 254 23.18 15.45 25.03
C ALA A 254 22.51 15.56 23.63
N GLU A 255 23.26 15.24 22.56
CA GLU A 255 22.72 15.16 21.21
C GLU A 255 21.63 14.09 21.10
N VAL A 256 21.90 12.89 21.54
CA VAL A 256 20.96 11.73 21.49
C VAL A 256 19.71 12.03 22.32
N ALA A 257 19.87 12.66 23.46
CA ALA A 257 18.80 13.04 24.35
C ALA A 257 17.94 14.20 23.79
N GLY A 258 18.34 14.81 22.66
CA GLY A 258 17.63 15.92 22.04
C GLY A 258 17.81 17.26 22.74
N LEU A 259 18.84 17.39 23.60
CA LEU A 259 19.11 18.62 24.37
C LEU A 259 19.71 19.74 23.52
N GLN A 260 20.19 19.44 22.32
CA GLN A 260 20.85 20.40 21.42
C GLN A 260 20.10 20.62 20.10
N GLY A 261 19.06 19.84 19.80
CA GLY A 261 18.28 19.94 18.57
C GLY A 261 17.18 21.00 18.62
N ASP A 262 16.43 21.09 17.54
CA ASP A 262 15.29 22.02 17.36
C ASP A 262 13.94 21.42 17.76
N GLU A 263 13.91 20.18 18.22
CA GLU A 263 12.69 19.52 18.70
C GLU A 263 12.16 20.23 19.96
N GLU A 264 10.85 20.42 20.02
CA GLU A 264 10.20 20.98 21.22
C GLU A 264 10.04 19.88 22.28
N ILE A 265 10.50 20.17 23.49
CA ILE A 265 10.34 19.28 24.63
C ILE A 265 9.47 19.99 25.67
N SER A 266 8.33 19.38 26.02
CA SER A 266 7.49 19.90 27.07
C SER A 266 8.11 19.64 28.46
N GLU A 267 7.94 20.56 29.39
CA GLU A 267 8.48 20.44 30.75
C GLU A 267 8.02 19.14 31.44
N GLY A 268 6.75 18.77 31.30
CA GLY A 268 6.20 17.53 31.89
C GLY A 268 6.72 16.24 31.24
N ALA A 269 7.30 16.29 30.05
CA ALA A 269 7.84 15.16 29.34
C ALA A 269 9.37 15.05 29.44
N LEU A 270 10.07 16.11 29.81
CA LEU A 270 11.52 16.22 29.80
C LEU A 270 12.24 15.00 30.43
N VAL A 271 11.89 14.67 31.66
CA VAL A 271 12.53 13.58 32.42
C VAL A 271 12.30 12.22 31.74
N ARG A 272 11.06 11.97 31.32
CA ARG A 272 10.66 10.72 30.65
C ARG A 272 11.36 10.58 29.31
N ASP A 273 11.27 11.60 28.47
CA ASP A 273 11.78 11.57 27.10
C ASP A 273 13.31 11.43 27.08
N LEU A 274 14.00 12.11 27.99
CA LEU A 274 15.44 11.94 28.17
C LEU A 274 15.81 10.49 28.52
N ARG A 275 15.14 9.94 29.54
CA ARG A 275 15.38 8.57 29.97
C ARG A 275 15.13 7.57 28.85
N GLU A 276 14.00 7.68 28.18
CA GLU A 276 13.62 6.77 27.09
C GLU A 276 14.62 6.81 25.93
N ARG A 277 15.06 7.99 25.51
CA ARG A 277 16.06 8.16 24.43
C ARG A 277 17.42 7.57 24.81
N LEU A 278 17.86 7.80 26.05
CA LEU A 278 19.11 7.22 26.53
C LEU A 278 19.05 5.70 26.63
N VAL A 279 17.96 5.15 27.18
CA VAL A 279 17.74 3.70 27.27
C VAL A 279 17.77 3.08 25.87
N ALA A 280 17.03 3.67 24.91
CA ALA A 280 17.00 3.18 23.52
C ALA A 280 18.40 3.22 22.87
N PHE A 281 19.14 4.31 23.08
CA PHE A 281 20.49 4.49 22.54
C PHE A 281 21.50 3.46 23.05
N TYR A 282 21.56 3.26 24.37
CA TYR A 282 22.49 2.34 24.98
C TYR A 282 22.12 0.87 24.71
N ARG A 283 20.85 0.51 24.84
CA ARG A 283 20.38 -0.85 24.55
C ARG A 283 20.55 -1.23 23.09
N GLY A 284 20.37 -0.29 22.18
CA GLY A 284 20.67 -0.48 20.75
C GLY A 284 22.17 -0.70 20.45
N ARG A 285 23.05 -0.55 21.45
CA ARG A 285 24.52 -0.76 21.37
C ARG A 285 25.00 -1.84 22.32
N ASP A 286 24.14 -2.76 22.65
CA ASP A 286 24.39 -3.96 23.43
C ASP A 286 24.66 -3.73 24.95
N PHE A 287 24.30 -2.57 25.50
CA PHE A 287 24.31 -2.34 26.96
C PHE A 287 22.97 -2.82 27.56
N LEU A 288 22.82 -4.11 27.73
CA LEU A 288 21.55 -4.77 28.05
C LEU A 288 20.96 -4.42 29.42
N LEU A 289 21.80 -4.05 30.37
CA LEU A 289 21.38 -3.65 31.72
C LEU A 289 21.48 -2.14 31.96
N PHE A 290 21.54 -1.37 30.85
CA PHE A 290 21.54 0.08 30.98
C PHE A 290 20.28 0.56 31.68
N ASP A 291 20.46 1.39 32.70
CA ASP A 291 19.38 2.19 33.28
C ASP A 291 19.84 3.63 33.50
N ALA A 292 18.92 4.55 33.48
CA ALA A 292 19.16 5.96 33.72
C ALA A 292 18.11 6.51 34.67
N THR A 293 18.56 7.28 35.63
CA THR A 293 17.72 8.08 36.51
C THR A 293 17.94 9.53 36.18
N VAL A 294 16.86 10.24 35.87
CA VAL A 294 16.88 11.68 35.58
C VAL A 294 16.12 12.41 36.72
N THR A 295 16.81 13.26 37.41
CA THR A 295 16.25 13.99 38.57
C THR A 295 16.38 15.50 38.35
N VAL A 296 15.29 16.20 38.52
CA VAL A 296 15.25 17.67 38.56
C VAL A 296 15.37 18.08 40.02
N GLU A 297 16.41 18.84 40.36
CA GLU A 297 16.64 19.34 41.71
C GLU A 297 16.01 20.71 41.90
N GLU A 298 15.95 21.19 43.15
CA GLU A 298 15.43 22.52 43.42
C GLU A 298 16.31 23.64 42.81
N PRO A 299 15.69 24.68 42.24
CA PRO A 299 16.42 25.79 41.61
C PRO A 299 17.38 26.46 42.59
N SER A 300 18.62 26.65 42.21
CA SER A 300 19.65 27.37 42.95
C SER A 300 20.34 28.41 42.07
N ALA A 301 20.46 29.65 42.54
CA ALA A 301 21.10 30.76 41.83
C ALA A 301 20.55 30.96 40.37
N GLY A 302 19.24 30.80 40.17
CA GLY A 302 18.59 31.03 38.87
C GLY A 302 18.82 29.90 37.86
N ARG A 303 19.34 28.74 38.28
CA ARG A 303 19.51 27.51 37.46
C ARG A 303 18.84 26.32 38.14
N THR A 304 18.30 25.47 37.37
CA THR A 304 17.68 24.22 37.81
C THR A 304 18.63 23.06 37.47
N PRO A 305 19.27 22.43 38.46
CA PRO A 305 20.13 21.31 38.16
C PRO A 305 19.31 20.12 37.63
N LEU A 306 19.78 19.53 36.55
CA LEU A 306 19.22 18.31 35.95
C LEU A 306 20.27 17.22 36.04
N LEU A 307 20.14 16.36 37.05
CA LEU A 307 21.08 15.26 37.26
C LEU A 307 20.67 14.05 36.43
N VAL A 308 21.55 13.60 35.56
CA VAL A 308 21.39 12.38 34.75
C VAL A 308 22.40 11.34 35.23
N SER A 309 21.96 10.49 36.13
CA SER A 309 22.78 9.40 36.65
C SER A 309 22.54 8.13 35.83
N VAL A 310 23.58 7.58 35.24
CA VAL A 310 23.47 6.41 34.39
C VAL A 310 24.23 5.23 35.00
N VAL A 311 23.65 4.06 34.88
CA VAL A 311 24.29 2.78 35.14
C VAL A 311 24.45 2.09 33.79
N GLU A 312 25.64 2.21 33.19
CA GLU A 312 25.86 1.71 31.81
C GLU A 312 25.80 0.18 31.74
N GLY A 313 26.24 -0.49 32.79
CA GLY A 313 26.40 -1.94 32.78
C GLY A 313 27.48 -2.42 31.82
N GLN A 314 27.58 -3.74 31.64
CA GLN A 314 28.49 -4.34 30.67
C GLN A 314 27.83 -4.52 29.32
N ARG A 315 28.58 -4.34 28.23
CA ARG A 315 28.17 -4.80 26.92
C ARG A 315 28.00 -6.30 26.93
N GLY A 316 26.85 -6.75 26.45
CA GLY A 316 26.54 -8.16 26.48
C GLY A 316 25.72 -8.62 25.30
N PHE A 317 25.64 -9.91 25.16
CA PHE A 317 24.80 -10.57 24.18
C PHE A 317 24.04 -11.73 24.83
N VAL A 318 22.86 -12.04 24.32
CA VAL A 318 22.14 -13.23 24.78
C VAL A 318 22.90 -14.47 24.32
N LYS A 319 23.55 -15.16 25.28
CA LYS A 319 24.28 -16.39 25.01
C LYS A 319 23.34 -17.57 24.86
N GLU A 320 22.42 -17.69 25.81
CA GLU A 320 21.50 -18.81 25.89
C GLU A 320 20.21 -18.37 26.62
N ILE A 321 19.09 -18.98 26.23
CA ILE A 321 17.80 -18.83 26.91
C ILE A 321 17.46 -20.22 27.47
N ARG A 322 17.17 -20.31 28.74
CA ARG A 322 16.80 -21.52 29.48
C ARG A 322 15.39 -21.36 30.05
N PHE A 323 14.77 -22.49 30.30
CA PHE A 323 13.48 -22.53 30.97
C PHE A 323 13.61 -23.36 32.25
N SER A 324 12.86 -22.97 33.26
CA SER A 324 12.75 -23.72 34.53
C SER A 324 11.28 -23.83 34.94
N GLY A 325 10.87 -25.02 35.35
CA GLY A 325 9.48 -25.31 35.68
C GLY A 325 8.64 -25.85 34.53
N ASN A 326 9.20 -25.92 33.33
CA ASN A 326 8.55 -26.44 32.12
C ASN A 326 8.58 -27.98 32.06
N GLN A 327 7.58 -28.64 32.61
CA GLN A 327 7.45 -30.09 32.60
C GLN A 327 6.62 -30.62 31.42
N GLY A 328 5.59 -29.87 31.02
CA GLY A 328 4.64 -30.27 29.98
C GLY A 328 5.06 -29.90 28.57
N LEU A 329 5.81 -28.82 28.38
CA LEU A 329 6.36 -28.41 27.09
C LEU A 329 7.88 -28.44 27.10
N SER A 330 8.46 -29.06 26.09
CA SER A 330 9.91 -29.11 25.99
C SER A 330 10.53 -27.73 25.69
N GLU A 331 11.70 -27.48 26.24
CA GLU A 331 12.47 -26.25 26.01
C GLU A 331 12.70 -25.95 24.51
N LYS A 332 12.87 -26.99 23.68
CA LYS A 332 13.01 -26.87 22.23
C LYS A 332 11.75 -26.25 21.59
N VAL A 333 10.58 -26.64 22.05
CA VAL A 333 9.28 -26.13 21.54
C VAL A 333 9.12 -24.67 21.97
N LEU A 334 9.40 -24.37 23.25
CA LEU A 334 9.34 -23.00 23.78
C LEU A 334 10.29 -22.05 23.05
N ARG A 335 11.57 -22.43 22.92
CA ARG A 335 12.56 -21.66 22.15
C ARG A 335 12.18 -21.51 20.67
N GLY A 336 11.45 -22.46 20.12
CA GLY A 336 10.97 -22.41 18.73
C GLY A 336 10.00 -21.25 18.46
N GLN A 337 9.24 -20.83 19.47
CA GLN A 337 8.30 -19.72 19.38
C GLN A 337 8.98 -18.35 19.55
N MET A 338 10.15 -18.31 20.16
CA MET A 338 10.83 -17.05 20.45
C MET A 338 11.55 -16.49 19.22
N THR A 339 11.46 -15.18 19.06
CA THR A 339 12.25 -14.41 18.10
C THR A 339 13.67 -14.19 18.62
N THR A 340 13.81 -13.83 19.91
CA THR A 340 15.09 -13.69 20.59
C THR A 340 15.77 -15.05 20.68
N LYS A 341 17.02 -15.14 20.23
CA LYS A 341 17.81 -16.38 20.25
C LYS A 341 19.21 -16.14 20.82
N GLY A 342 19.76 -17.18 21.43
CA GLY A 342 21.15 -17.18 21.82
C GLY A 342 22.09 -16.99 20.61
N ARG A 343 23.29 -16.49 20.89
CA ARG A 343 24.34 -16.21 19.90
C ARG A 343 24.77 -17.49 19.19
N GLY A 344 24.53 -17.54 17.87
CA GLY A 344 24.94 -18.66 17.01
C GLY A 344 26.28 -18.43 16.31
N LEU A 345 26.78 -19.45 15.62
CA LEU A 345 28.04 -19.41 14.88
C LEU A 345 28.08 -18.28 13.82
N PHE A 346 26.93 -17.94 13.22
CA PHE A 346 26.82 -16.91 12.19
C PHE A 346 26.19 -15.61 12.70
N HIS A 347 26.39 -15.28 14.01
CA HIS A 347 25.82 -14.07 14.63
C HIS A 347 26.20 -12.75 13.95
N TRP A 348 27.30 -12.70 13.24
CA TRP A 348 27.78 -11.57 12.43
C TRP A 348 26.90 -11.27 11.21
N PHE A 349 26.20 -12.30 10.64
CA PHE A 349 25.23 -12.15 9.56
C PHE A 349 23.78 -12.14 10.06
N THR A 350 23.53 -12.65 11.27
CA THR A 350 22.21 -12.77 11.85
C THR A 350 22.07 -11.85 13.05
N SER A 351 20.86 -11.53 13.46
CA SER A 351 20.59 -10.81 14.72
C SER A 351 20.65 -11.72 15.96
N SER A 352 21.20 -12.95 15.84
CA SER A 352 21.28 -13.87 16.96
C SER A 352 22.24 -13.35 18.04
N GLY A 353 21.77 -13.37 19.27
CA GLY A 353 22.47 -12.80 20.41
C GLY A 353 22.11 -11.34 20.71
N GLN A 354 21.40 -10.64 19.84
CA GLN A 354 20.88 -9.31 20.14
C GLN A 354 19.66 -9.40 21.05
N TYR A 355 19.53 -8.41 21.93
CA TYR A 355 18.38 -8.28 22.80
C TYR A 355 17.63 -6.99 22.47
N ARG A 356 16.31 -7.09 22.31
CA ARG A 356 15.40 -5.96 22.12
C ARG A 356 14.21 -6.13 23.02
N ASP A 357 13.87 -5.09 23.78
CA ASP A 357 12.79 -5.15 24.76
C ASP A 357 11.42 -5.49 24.12
N GLU A 358 11.10 -4.95 22.95
CA GLU A 358 9.86 -5.26 22.23
C GLU A 358 9.80 -6.74 21.85
N GLU A 359 10.85 -7.24 21.16
CA GLU A 359 10.92 -8.65 20.74
C GLU A 359 10.86 -9.59 21.96
N TRP A 360 11.48 -9.19 23.08
CA TRP A 360 11.44 -9.97 24.32
C TRP A 360 10.07 -10.02 24.95
N ASN A 361 9.34 -8.90 24.99
CA ASN A 361 7.96 -8.86 25.48
C ASN A 361 7.02 -9.68 24.59
N ASP A 362 7.18 -9.61 23.28
CA ASP A 362 6.43 -10.44 22.33
C ASP A 362 6.75 -11.92 22.53
N ASP A 363 8.00 -12.28 22.79
CA ASP A 363 8.42 -13.65 23.10
C ASP A 363 7.76 -14.17 24.37
N MET A 364 7.68 -13.34 25.44
CA MET A 364 7.01 -13.70 26.69
C MET A 364 5.50 -13.94 26.43
N ASN A 365 4.84 -13.08 25.69
CA ASN A 365 3.46 -13.24 25.31
C ASN A 365 3.24 -14.50 24.43
N ALA A 366 4.15 -14.76 23.49
CA ALA A 366 4.11 -15.94 22.64
C ALA A 366 4.25 -17.25 23.44
N ILE A 367 5.08 -17.26 24.47
CA ILE A 367 5.23 -18.39 25.39
C ILE A 367 3.93 -18.61 26.18
N VAL A 368 3.36 -17.55 26.78
CA VAL A 368 2.08 -17.62 27.48
C VAL A 368 0.99 -18.17 26.53
N GLY A 369 0.90 -17.62 25.34
CA GLY A 369 -0.07 -18.05 24.33
C GLY A 369 0.11 -19.51 23.92
N LEU A 370 1.36 -19.99 23.81
CA LEU A 370 1.64 -21.41 23.47
C LEU A 370 1.17 -22.36 24.57
N TYR A 371 1.46 -22.03 25.83
CA TYR A 371 0.96 -22.80 26.96
C TYR A 371 -0.55 -22.82 27.01
N GLN A 372 -1.20 -21.66 26.86
CA GLN A 372 -2.66 -21.54 26.85
C GLN A 372 -3.31 -22.31 25.70
N LYS A 373 -2.66 -22.34 24.52
CA LYS A 373 -3.08 -23.22 23.40
C LYS A 373 -2.89 -24.69 23.67
N SER A 374 -1.97 -25.03 24.56
CA SER A 374 -1.64 -26.42 24.87
C SER A 374 -2.40 -26.99 26.07
N GLY A 375 -3.37 -26.24 26.60
CA GLY A 375 -4.22 -26.65 27.71
C GLY A 375 -3.84 -26.06 29.07
N TYR A 376 -2.77 -25.31 29.17
CA TYR A 376 -2.30 -24.70 30.42
C TYR A 376 -2.86 -23.29 30.62
N ALA A 377 -4.20 -23.20 30.76
CA ALA A 377 -4.91 -21.90 30.79
C ALA A 377 -4.47 -20.97 31.93
N ARG A 378 -3.96 -21.51 33.04
CA ARG A 378 -3.54 -20.77 34.24
C ARG A 378 -2.05 -20.63 34.41
N MET A 379 -1.25 -20.87 33.33
CA MET A 379 0.19 -20.73 33.38
C MET A 379 0.61 -19.29 33.72
N LYS A 380 1.74 -19.15 34.41
CA LYS A 380 2.33 -17.85 34.78
C LYS A 380 3.83 -17.87 34.55
N ILE A 381 4.37 -16.73 34.10
CA ILE A 381 5.81 -16.47 34.13
C ILE A 381 6.13 -15.86 35.49
N LEU A 382 6.90 -16.56 36.31
CA LEU A 382 7.27 -16.10 37.66
C LEU A 382 8.39 -15.06 37.65
N GLY A 383 9.18 -15.03 36.60
CA GLY A 383 10.29 -14.08 36.43
C GLY A 383 11.35 -14.57 35.48
N VAL A 384 12.36 -13.73 35.25
CA VAL A 384 13.52 -14.03 34.40
C VAL A 384 14.80 -13.76 35.20
N ASP A 385 15.59 -14.79 35.43
CA ASP A 385 16.91 -14.68 36.07
C ASP A 385 17.98 -14.49 35.00
N ASN A 386 18.91 -13.60 35.25
CA ASN A 386 20.02 -13.28 34.35
C ASN A 386 21.37 -13.67 34.99
N ALA A 387 22.10 -14.56 34.35
CA ALA A 387 23.44 -14.94 34.76
C ALA A 387 24.46 -14.51 33.69
N TRP A 388 25.51 -13.81 34.11
CA TRP A 388 26.58 -13.34 33.25
C TRP A 388 27.77 -14.27 33.24
N ASP A 389 28.42 -14.40 32.10
CA ASP A 389 29.70 -15.02 31.98
C ASP A 389 30.83 -13.97 31.85
N GLU A 390 32.09 -14.40 32.02
CA GLU A 390 33.28 -13.54 31.95
C GLU A 390 33.47 -12.85 30.57
N ARG A 391 32.77 -13.32 29.53
CA ARG A 391 32.85 -12.78 28.14
C ARG A 391 31.68 -11.87 27.75
N GLY A 392 30.88 -11.45 28.71
CA GLY A 392 29.71 -10.61 28.47
C GLY A 392 28.53 -11.37 27.89
N GLY A 393 28.52 -12.70 27.93
CA GLY A 393 27.38 -13.51 27.56
C GLY A 393 26.34 -13.58 28.68
N ILE A 394 25.08 -13.30 28.39
CA ILE A 394 23.98 -13.43 29.35
C ILE A 394 23.22 -14.71 29.11
N VAL A 395 23.05 -15.52 30.14
CA VAL A 395 22.12 -16.65 30.15
C VAL A 395 20.86 -16.19 30.84
N LYS A 396 19.75 -16.17 30.11
CA LYS A 396 18.42 -15.77 30.63
C LYS A 396 17.65 -17.04 30.96
N THR A 397 17.25 -17.21 32.23
CA THR A 397 16.43 -18.33 32.68
C THR A 397 15.01 -17.85 32.96
N ILE A 398 14.04 -18.29 32.15
CA ILE A 398 12.62 -17.96 32.29
C ILE A 398 12.02 -19.00 33.25
N ARG A 399 11.51 -18.53 34.40
CA ARG A 399 10.83 -19.40 35.37
C ARG A 399 9.34 -19.38 35.08
N VAL A 400 8.80 -20.58 34.86
CA VAL A 400 7.38 -20.76 34.55
C VAL A 400 6.69 -21.63 35.60
N GLU A 401 5.43 -21.33 35.86
CA GLU A 401 4.51 -22.16 36.62
C GLU A 401 3.40 -22.56 35.66
N GLU A 402 3.42 -23.83 35.19
CA GLU A 402 2.50 -24.29 34.16
C GLU A 402 1.05 -24.39 34.63
N GLY A 403 0.83 -24.71 35.92
CA GLY A 403 -0.49 -25.01 36.42
C GLY A 403 -1.07 -26.31 35.86
N PRO A 404 -2.36 -26.60 36.15
CA PRO A 404 -3.01 -27.80 35.63
C PRO A 404 -3.30 -27.70 34.15
N ARG A 405 -3.25 -28.86 33.46
CA ARG A 405 -3.55 -28.97 32.03
C ARG A 405 -4.99 -29.40 31.83
N TYR A 406 -5.82 -28.51 31.28
CA TYR A 406 -7.26 -28.70 31.14
C TYR A 406 -7.64 -29.38 29.83
N ARG A 407 -8.67 -30.26 29.89
CA ARG A 407 -9.34 -30.85 28.74
C ARG A 407 -10.75 -30.30 28.62
N VAL A 408 -11.23 -30.10 27.40
CA VAL A 408 -12.60 -29.72 27.12
C VAL A 408 -13.47 -30.93 27.32
N ARG A 409 -14.30 -30.91 28.37
CA ARG A 409 -15.29 -31.96 28.66
C ARG A 409 -16.50 -31.81 27.75
N GLU A 410 -16.99 -30.63 27.60
CA GLU A 410 -18.19 -30.29 26.87
C GLU A 410 -18.14 -28.91 26.26
N ILE A 411 -18.82 -28.75 25.11
CA ILE A 411 -18.98 -27.46 24.42
C ILE A 411 -20.48 -27.16 24.32
N VAL A 412 -20.92 -26.08 24.93
CA VAL A 412 -22.34 -25.72 25.04
C VAL A 412 -22.61 -24.43 24.25
N PHE A 413 -23.63 -24.51 23.39
CA PHE A 413 -24.17 -23.31 22.73
C PHE A 413 -25.55 -23.03 23.30
N LEU A 414 -25.83 -21.76 23.63
CA LEU A 414 -27.11 -21.30 24.14
C LEU A 414 -27.62 -20.17 23.24
N GLY A 415 -28.89 -20.23 22.83
CA GLY A 415 -29.53 -19.21 22.00
C GLY A 415 -29.22 -19.36 20.48
N ASN A 416 -28.82 -20.56 20.06
CA ASN A 416 -28.58 -20.89 18.63
C ASN A 416 -29.87 -21.46 18.01
N ASP A 417 -30.87 -20.61 17.78
CA ASP A 417 -32.18 -21.05 17.28
C ASP A 417 -32.19 -21.43 15.80
N HIS A 418 -31.28 -20.84 14.99
CA HIS A 418 -31.25 -21.02 13.54
C HIS A 418 -30.18 -21.99 13.03
N PHE A 419 -29.14 -22.28 13.79
CA PHE A 419 -28.09 -23.21 13.40
C PHE A 419 -28.00 -24.40 14.35
N LEU A 420 -27.79 -25.57 13.80
CA LEU A 420 -27.62 -26.78 14.59
C LEU A 420 -26.29 -26.77 15.34
N ARG A 421 -26.29 -27.33 16.56
CA ARG A 421 -25.06 -27.48 17.34
C ARG A 421 -23.94 -28.17 16.55
N SER A 422 -24.29 -29.19 15.75
CA SER A 422 -23.33 -29.92 14.90
C SER A 422 -22.63 -29.01 13.90
N GLU A 423 -23.36 -28.10 13.25
CA GLU A 423 -22.81 -27.14 12.29
C GLU A 423 -21.84 -26.17 12.98
N LEU A 424 -22.22 -25.67 14.16
CA LEU A 424 -21.38 -24.74 14.92
C LEU A 424 -20.10 -25.41 15.44
N LEU A 425 -20.17 -26.71 15.81
CA LEU A 425 -19.01 -27.49 16.23
C LEU A 425 -17.97 -27.70 15.11
N GLU A 426 -18.39 -27.68 13.84
CA GLU A 426 -17.45 -27.78 12.71
C GLU A 426 -16.61 -26.51 12.54
N LEU A 427 -17.14 -25.36 12.92
CA LEU A 427 -16.49 -24.05 12.74
C LEU A 427 -15.36 -23.79 13.75
N ILE A 428 -15.43 -24.40 14.93
CA ILE A 428 -14.53 -24.14 16.04
C ILE A 428 -13.35 -25.13 16.10
N ARG A 429 -12.24 -24.68 16.64
CA ARG A 429 -11.00 -25.46 16.77
C ARG A 429 -11.02 -26.35 18.00
N ASN A 430 -11.54 -25.82 19.13
CA ASN A 430 -11.70 -26.61 20.33
C ASN A 430 -12.64 -27.80 20.07
N LYS A 431 -12.26 -28.98 20.54
CA LYS A 431 -13.05 -30.22 20.42
C LYS A 431 -13.23 -30.88 21.77
N GLU A 432 -14.37 -31.48 22.00
CA GLU A 432 -14.63 -32.25 23.21
C GLU A 432 -13.62 -33.40 23.34
N GLY A 433 -13.10 -33.63 24.54
CA GLY A 433 -12.04 -34.60 24.83
C GLY A 433 -10.61 -34.14 24.53
N ALA A 434 -10.41 -33.09 23.74
CA ALA A 434 -9.10 -32.53 23.46
C ALA A 434 -8.60 -31.62 24.60
N TYR A 435 -7.32 -31.25 24.56
CA TYR A 435 -6.82 -30.20 25.45
C TYR A 435 -7.38 -28.84 25.05
N LEU A 436 -7.68 -28.02 26.04
CA LEU A 436 -8.27 -26.70 25.87
C LEU A 436 -7.29 -25.75 25.16
N ASP A 437 -7.67 -25.23 24.03
CA ASP A 437 -7.03 -24.04 23.46
C ASP A 437 -7.74 -22.79 24.03
N TYR A 438 -7.20 -22.26 25.15
CA TYR A 438 -7.81 -21.15 25.87
C TYR A 438 -7.83 -19.86 25.03
N VAL A 439 -6.74 -19.56 24.33
CA VAL A 439 -6.65 -18.41 23.41
C VAL A 439 -7.52 -18.64 22.18
N GLY A 440 -7.58 -19.90 21.71
CA GLY A 440 -8.41 -20.29 20.58
C GLY A 440 -9.91 -20.16 20.84
N ALA A 441 -10.37 -20.11 22.09
CA ALA A 441 -11.78 -19.91 22.41
C ALA A 441 -12.36 -18.59 21.91
N GLU A 442 -11.58 -17.51 21.93
CA GLU A 442 -11.97 -16.21 21.34
C GLU A 442 -12.05 -16.30 19.80
N ALA A 443 -11.10 -16.99 19.18
CA ALA A 443 -11.12 -17.23 17.74
C ALA A 443 -12.30 -18.15 17.34
N ASP A 444 -12.66 -19.11 18.18
CA ASP A 444 -13.83 -19.98 17.99
C ASP A 444 -15.13 -19.15 18.08
N GLN A 445 -15.22 -18.25 19.07
CA GLN A 445 -16.33 -17.33 19.19
C GLN A 445 -16.49 -16.48 17.93
N GLU A 446 -15.39 -15.87 17.45
CA GLU A 446 -15.42 -15.05 16.25
C GLU A 446 -15.77 -15.86 14.99
N ALA A 447 -15.30 -17.11 14.88
CA ALA A 447 -15.64 -18.00 13.77
C ALA A 447 -17.16 -18.29 13.70
N VAL A 448 -17.77 -18.56 14.84
CA VAL A 448 -19.23 -18.77 14.91
C VAL A 448 -19.98 -17.46 14.65
N ALA A 449 -19.56 -16.35 15.26
CA ALA A 449 -20.17 -15.04 15.03
C ALA A 449 -20.06 -14.62 13.55
N ALA A 450 -18.92 -14.87 12.90
CA ALA A 450 -18.74 -14.61 11.48
C ALA A 450 -19.70 -15.44 10.62
N HIS A 451 -19.92 -16.73 10.96
CA HIS A 451 -20.89 -17.57 10.28
C HIS A 451 -22.31 -16.99 10.35
N TYR A 452 -22.73 -16.51 11.52
CA TYR A 452 -24.03 -15.83 11.69
C TYR A 452 -24.09 -14.55 10.84
N ARG A 453 -23.05 -13.71 10.87
CA ARG A 453 -23.01 -12.49 10.08
C ARG A 453 -23.04 -12.77 8.57
N ASP A 454 -22.38 -13.83 8.12
CA ASP A 454 -22.43 -14.27 6.72
C ASP A 454 -23.81 -14.78 6.29
N ALA A 455 -24.58 -15.32 7.24
CA ALA A 455 -25.96 -15.72 7.03
C ALA A 455 -26.97 -14.54 7.13
N GLY A 456 -26.48 -13.32 7.36
CA GLY A 456 -27.26 -12.09 7.42
C GLY A 456 -27.70 -11.65 8.82
N TYR A 457 -27.27 -12.32 9.89
CA TYR A 457 -27.52 -11.92 11.28
C TYR A 457 -26.46 -10.89 11.74
N LEU A 458 -26.52 -9.69 11.20
CA LEU A 458 -25.47 -8.66 11.37
C LEU A 458 -25.42 -8.05 12.78
N ASP A 459 -26.40 -8.29 13.61
CA ASP A 459 -26.47 -7.83 15.00
C ASP A 459 -26.18 -8.94 16.01
N VAL A 460 -25.67 -10.08 15.54
CA VAL A 460 -25.30 -11.18 16.42
C VAL A 460 -24.31 -10.72 17.50
N ARG A 461 -24.65 -11.04 18.74
CA ARG A 461 -23.76 -10.87 19.89
C ARG A 461 -23.44 -12.24 20.45
N MET A 462 -22.20 -12.43 20.79
CA MET A 462 -21.74 -13.71 21.32
C MET A 462 -20.73 -13.45 22.43
N GLU A 463 -20.88 -14.20 23.50
CA GLU A 463 -19.92 -14.23 24.61
C GLU A 463 -19.45 -15.67 24.79
N SER A 464 -18.18 -15.87 25.05
CA SER A 464 -17.60 -17.17 25.36
C SER A 464 -17.10 -17.19 26.81
N GLU A 465 -17.37 -18.25 27.50
CA GLU A 465 -16.94 -18.45 28.87
C GLU A 465 -16.33 -19.83 29.04
N VAL A 466 -15.18 -19.90 29.70
CA VAL A 466 -14.53 -21.14 30.06
C VAL A 466 -14.74 -21.40 31.54
N LEU A 467 -15.53 -22.42 31.86
CA LEU A 467 -15.79 -22.85 33.20
C LEU A 467 -14.83 -23.99 33.56
N PHE A 468 -14.06 -23.79 34.61
CA PHE A 468 -13.10 -24.78 35.10
C PHE A 468 -13.71 -25.57 36.28
N ASP A 469 -13.62 -26.90 36.18
CA ASP A 469 -14.02 -27.77 37.32
C ASP A 469 -12.89 -27.82 38.37
N GLU A 470 -13.17 -28.43 39.53
CA GLU A 470 -12.18 -28.67 40.59
C GLU A 470 -10.99 -29.56 40.15
N GLY A 471 -11.12 -30.27 39.03
CA GLY A 471 -10.09 -31.13 38.45
C GLY A 471 -9.37 -30.47 37.24
N THR A 472 -9.15 -31.25 36.20
CA THR A 472 -8.46 -30.86 34.93
C THR A 472 -9.43 -30.78 33.75
N SER A 473 -10.73 -30.63 34.02
CA SER A 473 -11.78 -30.50 33.03
C SER A 473 -12.25 -29.06 32.89
N SER A 474 -12.73 -28.71 31.71
CA SER A 474 -13.37 -27.43 31.44
C SER A 474 -14.61 -27.60 30.57
N VAL A 475 -15.56 -26.69 30.72
CA VAL A 475 -16.71 -26.53 29.82
C VAL A 475 -16.54 -25.20 29.09
N LEU A 476 -16.60 -25.25 27.77
CA LEU A 476 -16.61 -24.08 26.92
C LEU A 476 -18.06 -23.74 26.59
N ARG A 477 -18.53 -22.60 27.05
CA ARG A 477 -19.90 -22.15 26.86
C ARG A 477 -19.92 -20.90 25.96
N PHE A 478 -20.76 -20.95 24.93
CA PHE A 478 -21.05 -19.84 24.03
C PHE A 478 -22.49 -19.40 24.24
N VAL A 479 -22.71 -18.14 24.57
CA VAL A 479 -24.04 -17.53 24.70
C VAL A 479 -24.25 -16.64 23.48
N ILE A 480 -25.30 -16.92 22.72
CA ILE A 480 -25.59 -16.30 21.43
C ILE A 480 -26.89 -15.51 21.52
N VAL A 481 -26.86 -14.28 21.04
CA VAL A 481 -28.04 -13.47 20.76
C VAL A 481 -28.02 -13.17 19.27
N GLU A 482 -28.81 -13.89 18.47
CA GLU A 482 -28.73 -13.89 17.01
C GLU A 482 -29.11 -12.55 16.39
N GLY A 483 -30.13 -11.88 16.90
CA GLY A 483 -30.69 -10.67 16.32
C GLY A 483 -31.52 -10.94 15.05
N PRO A 484 -31.97 -9.88 14.34
CA PRO A 484 -32.72 -10.01 13.10
C PRO A 484 -31.83 -10.39 11.92
N ARG A 485 -32.41 -11.16 10.98
CA ARG A 485 -31.74 -11.47 9.71
C ARG A 485 -32.01 -10.38 8.68
N TYR A 486 -30.96 -9.82 8.08
CA TYR A 486 -31.06 -8.75 7.10
C TYR A 486 -30.98 -9.23 5.67
N ARG A 487 -31.77 -8.59 4.81
CA ARG A 487 -31.70 -8.67 3.34
C ARG A 487 -31.21 -7.33 2.79
N LEU A 488 -30.52 -7.36 1.66
CA LEU A 488 -30.06 -6.14 1.01
C LEU A 488 -31.27 -5.34 0.46
N GLY A 489 -31.42 -4.12 0.95
CA GLY A 489 -32.36 -3.13 0.46
C GLY A 489 -31.74 -2.23 -0.61
N ASN A 490 -31.88 -0.92 -0.42
CA ASN A 490 -31.40 0.09 -1.38
C ASN A 490 -29.89 0.31 -1.27
N ILE A 491 -29.26 0.57 -2.42
CA ILE A 491 -27.86 0.99 -2.48
C ILE A 491 -27.82 2.42 -3.02
N VAL A 492 -27.26 3.31 -2.23
CA VAL A 492 -27.09 4.72 -2.56
C VAL A 492 -25.61 5.00 -2.72
N VAL A 493 -25.25 5.75 -3.75
CA VAL A 493 -23.88 6.15 -4.03
C VAL A 493 -23.77 7.67 -3.96
N ARG A 494 -22.81 8.17 -3.20
CA ARG A 494 -22.51 9.61 -3.03
C ARG A 494 -21.05 9.90 -3.32
N GLY A 495 -20.78 11.11 -3.81
CA GLY A 495 -19.41 11.59 -4.04
C GLY A 495 -18.84 11.21 -5.41
N THR A 496 -19.62 10.59 -6.29
CA THR A 496 -19.24 10.43 -7.70
C THR A 496 -19.50 11.73 -8.46
N LEU A 497 -18.49 12.21 -9.16
CA LEU A 497 -18.56 13.45 -9.97
C LEU A 497 -18.41 13.15 -11.45
N LEU A 498 -17.46 12.31 -11.81
CA LEU A 498 -17.15 11.88 -13.16
C LEU A 498 -17.54 10.42 -13.40
N THR A 499 -17.54 9.60 -12.36
CA THR A 499 -17.90 8.17 -12.45
C THR A 499 -19.41 8.00 -12.36
N ARG A 500 -19.96 7.19 -13.26
CA ARG A 500 -21.38 6.85 -13.21
C ARG A 500 -21.66 5.85 -12.09
N ALA A 501 -22.78 6.00 -11.39
CA ALA A 501 -23.17 5.08 -10.32
C ALA A 501 -23.20 3.61 -10.79
N ALA A 502 -23.51 3.36 -12.04
CA ALA A 502 -23.48 2.04 -12.66
C ALA A 502 -22.11 1.34 -12.54
N ALA A 503 -21.00 2.09 -12.51
CA ALA A 503 -19.68 1.53 -12.32
C ALA A 503 -19.48 0.95 -10.91
N ILE A 504 -20.17 1.47 -9.91
CA ILE A 504 -20.19 0.93 -8.55
C ILE A 504 -21.19 -0.22 -8.44
N LEU A 505 -22.43 0.01 -8.90
CA LEU A 505 -23.52 -0.95 -8.73
C LEU A 505 -23.25 -2.29 -9.42
N ARG A 506 -22.50 -2.29 -10.51
CA ARG A 506 -22.12 -3.53 -11.19
C ARG A 506 -21.14 -4.39 -10.38
N GLU A 507 -20.43 -3.82 -9.40
CA GLU A 507 -19.54 -4.58 -8.52
C GLU A 507 -20.29 -5.34 -7.41
N ASN A 508 -21.59 -5.09 -7.24
CA ASN A 508 -22.41 -5.72 -6.22
C ASN A 508 -22.53 -7.24 -6.43
N PRO A 509 -22.02 -8.08 -5.51
CA PRO A 509 -22.14 -9.52 -5.61
C PRO A 509 -23.51 -10.04 -5.16
N ILE A 510 -24.29 -9.22 -4.44
CA ILE A 510 -25.55 -9.61 -3.82
C ILE A 510 -26.71 -9.32 -4.78
N THR A 511 -27.55 -10.32 -5.03
CA THR A 511 -28.77 -10.11 -5.82
C THR A 511 -29.74 -9.19 -5.06
N PRO A 512 -30.52 -8.34 -5.73
CA PRO A 512 -31.53 -7.52 -5.08
C PRO A 512 -32.46 -8.35 -4.18
N GLY A 513 -32.65 -7.93 -2.91
CA GLY A 513 -33.40 -8.65 -1.91
C GLY A 513 -32.72 -9.91 -1.35
N GLY A 514 -31.52 -10.23 -1.78
CA GLY A 514 -30.75 -11.35 -1.27
C GLY A 514 -30.22 -11.11 0.15
N THR A 515 -29.70 -12.14 0.80
CA THR A 515 -29.16 -12.06 2.16
C THR A 515 -27.96 -11.11 2.21
N ALA A 516 -28.00 -10.16 3.15
CA ALA A 516 -26.92 -9.21 3.38
C ALA A 516 -25.82 -9.82 4.27
N GLY A 517 -25.06 -10.78 3.73
CA GLY A 517 -23.96 -11.43 4.46
C GLY A 517 -22.74 -10.52 4.58
N GLU A 518 -22.08 -10.52 5.73
CA GLU A 518 -20.90 -9.68 6.01
C GLU A 518 -19.79 -9.87 4.98
N LYS A 519 -19.50 -11.10 4.62
CA LYS A 519 -18.48 -11.46 3.63
C LYS A 519 -18.77 -10.86 2.26
N ASP A 520 -20.03 -10.88 1.82
CA ASP A 520 -20.41 -10.31 0.54
C ASP A 520 -20.44 -8.78 0.57
N LEU A 521 -20.82 -8.18 1.70
CA LEU A 521 -20.73 -6.74 1.91
C LEU A 521 -19.27 -6.25 1.85
N LEU A 522 -18.36 -6.96 2.51
CA LEU A 522 -16.92 -6.67 2.45
C LEU A 522 -16.35 -6.86 1.06
N ARG A 523 -16.76 -7.94 0.37
CA ARG A 523 -16.36 -8.18 -1.04
C ARG A 523 -16.84 -7.05 -1.95
N PHE A 524 -18.04 -6.55 -1.73
CA PHE A 524 -18.56 -5.44 -2.52
C PHE A 524 -17.70 -4.19 -2.30
N GLN A 525 -17.41 -3.82 -1.07
CA GLN A 525 -16.55 -2.69 -0.77
C GLN A 525 -15.13 -2.86 -1.36
N GLN A 526 -14.54 -4.05 -1.21
CA GLN A 526 -13.24 -4.39 -1.78
C GLN A 526 -13.25 -4.34 -3.31
N ALA A 527 -14.31 -4.81 -3.95
CA ALA A 527 -14.46 -4.76 -5.40
C ALA A 527 -14.49 -3.32 -5.92
N ILE A 528 -15.16 -2.41 -5.21
CA ILE A 528 -15.15 -0.98 -5.54
C ILE A 528 -13.74 -0.40 -5.42
N TYR A 529 -13.03 -0.69 -4.33
CA TYR A 529 -11.64 -0.26 -4.16
C TYR A 529 -10.72 -0.82 -5.27
N ALA A 530 -10.92 -2.08 -5.64
CA ALA A 530 -10.11 -2.76 -6.65
C ALA A 530 -10.27 -2.18 -8.06
N THR A 531 -11.32 -1.38 -8.31
CA THR A 531 -11.45 -0.63 -9.57
C THR A 531 -10.37 0.42 -9.75
N GLY A 532 -9.76 0.90 -8.64
CA GLY A 532 -8.79 1.99 -8.65
C GLY A 532 -9.36 3.36 -9.01
N LEU A 533 -10.69 3.49 -9.06
CA LEU A 533 -11.39 4.74 -9.39
C LEU A 533 -11.58 5.65 -8.17
N TYR A 534 -11.40 5.13 -6.96
CA TYR A 534 -11.70 5.83 -5.73
C TYR A 534 -10.49 5.87 -4.79
N LYS A 535 -10.26 7.03 -4.22
CA LYS A 535 -9.26 7.26 -3.18
C LYS A 535 -9.75 6.78 -1.82
N SER A 536 -11.04 6.99 -1.55
CA SER A 536 -11.69 6.48 -0.34
C SER A 536 -13.10 5.96 -0.64
N VAL A 537 -13.49 4.90 0.05
CA VAL A 537 -14.83 4.30 -0.02
C VAL A 537 -15.29 4.03 1.40
N ARG A 538 -16.25 4.81 1.88
CA ARG A 538 -16.91 4.57 3.16
C ARG A 538 -18.27 3.97 2.92
N VAL A 539 -18.65 3.02 3.75
CA VAL A 539 -19.96 2.37 3.67
C VAL A 539 -20.72 2.63 4.97
N GLN A 540 -21.82 3.37 4.86
CA GLN A 540 -22.78 3.49 5.96
C GLN A 540 -23.83 2.40 5.80
N ARG A 541 -24.11 1.68 6.87
CA ARG A 541 -25.07 0.61 6.96
C ARG A 541 -26.31 1.13 7.71
N ILE A 542 -27.41 1.28 7.01
CA ILE A 542 -28.68 1.74 7.59
C ILE A 542 -29.55 0.51 7.81
N LYS A 543 -29.61 0.05 9.06
CA LYS A 543 -30.38 -1.11 9.45
C LYS A 543 -31.82 -0.72 9.74
N ARG A 544 -32.76 -1.49 9.22
CA ARG A 544 -34.20 -1.43 9.53
C ARG A 544 -34.62 -2.77 10.14
N PRO A 545 -34.42 -2.95 11.46
CA PRO A 545 -34.60 -4.25 12.12
C PRO A 545 -36.01 -4.82 12.01
N GLU A 546 -37.04 -3.96 12.10
CA GLU A 546 -38.45 -4.36 12.01
C GLU A 546 -38.83 -4.93 10.65
N GLU A 547 -38.16 -4.47 9.58
CA GLU A 547 -38.39 -4.91 8.20
C GLU A 547 -37.41 -6.02 7.79
N GLY A 548 -36.34 -6.26 8.55
CA GLY A 548 -35.24 -7.15 8.19
C GLY A 548 -34.46 -6.67 6.97
N VAL A 549 -34.32 -5.34 6.78
CA VAL A 549 -33.70 -4.73 5.61
C VAL A 549 -32.47 -3.93 5.99
N LEU A 550 -31.41 -4.07 5.20
CA LEU A 550 -30.18 -3.28 5.26
C LEU A 550 -30.04 -2.43 4.00
N ASP A 551 -30.07 -1.13 4.16
CA ASP A 551 -29.71 -0.19 3.09
C ASP A 551 -28.23 0.18 3.22
N LEU A 552 -27.56 0.35 2.06
CA LEU A 552 -26.15 0.73 1.98
C LEU A 552 -26.01 2.12 1.38
N VAL A 553 -25.23 2.97 2.03
CA VAL A 553 -24.83 4.26 1.47
C VAL A 553 -23.31 4.24 1.28
N PHE A 554 -22.88 4.26 0.02
CA PHE A 554 -21.49 4.39 -0.35
C PHE A 554 -21.13 5.87 -0.48
N GLU A 555 -20.27 6.36 0.38
CA GLU A 555 -19.62 7.66 0.26
C GLU A 555 -18.25 7.45 -0.34
N VAL A 556 -18.06 7.93 -1.57
CA VAL A 556 -16.82 7.72 -2.31
C VAL A 556 -16.12 9.05 -2.60
N GLU A 557 -14.79 9.03 -2.61
CA GLU A 557 -13.95 10.12 -3.08
C GLU A 557 -13.21 9.62 -4.32
N GLU A 558 -13.46 10.26 -5.46
CA GLU A 558 -12.81 9.86 -6.72
C GLU A 558 -11.31 10.09 -6.69
N ALA A 559 -10.56 9.16 -7.27
CA ALA A 559 -9.12 9.29 -7.48
C ALA A 559 -8.83 10.21 -8.67
N LEU A 560 -7.56 10.52 -8.89
CA LEU A 560 -7.13 11.11 -10.16
C LEU A 560 -7.17 10.01 -11.23
N PHE A 561 -7.85 10.26 -12.32
CA PHE A 561 -8.00 9.28 -13.40
C PHE A 561 -6.88 9.35 -14.43
N PHE A 562 -6.31 10.52 -14.59
CA PHE A 562 -5.17 10.71 -15.51
C PHE A 562 -3.85 10.53 -14.76
N GLU A 563 -3.02 9.62 -15.27
CA GLU A 563 -1.70 9.30 -14.73
C GLU A 563 -0.65 9.47 -15.83
N VAL A 564 0.48 10.04 -15.45
CA VAL A 564 1.69 10.07 -16.28
C VAL A 564 2.75 9.24 -15.59
N GLU A 565 3.33 8.32 -16.34
CA GLU A 565 4.39 7.44 -15.88
C GLU A 565 5.67 7.76 -16.64
N PHE A 566 6.77 7.88 -15.95
CA PHE A 566 8.08 8.02 -16.56
C PHE A 566 9.11 7.20 -15.78
N GLY A 567 10.06 6.68 -16.47
CA GLY A 567 11.10 5.86 -15.90
C GLY A 567 12.36 5.85 -16.73
N GLY A 568 13.46 5.48 -16.11
CA GLY A 568 14.74 5.36 -16.78
C GLY A 568 15.63 4.32 -16.11
N GLY A 569 16.58 3.79 -16.85
CA GLY A 569 17.51 2.81 -16.33
C GLY A 569 18.63 2.50 -17.33
N TRP A 570 19.54 1.65 -16.90
CA TRP A 570 20.63 1.14 -17.72
C TRP A 570 20.87 -0.33 -17.40
N GLY A 571 21.17 -1.12 -18.41
CA GLY A 571 21.53 -2.52 -18.25
C GLY A 571 22.53 -3.00 -19.30
N THR A 572 23.26 -4.06 -18.97
CA THR A 572 24.23 -4.66 -19.91
C THR A 572 23.56 -5.31 -21.12
N ASP A 573 22.28 -5.60 -21.01
CA ASP A 573 21.43 -6.22 -22.03
C ASP A 573 20.86 -5.22 -23.04
N THR A 574 20.28 -4.11 -22.54
CA THR A 574 19.51 -3.13 -23.33
C THR A 574 20.21 -1.78 -23.50
N GLY A 575 21.29 -1.51 -22.75
CA GLY A 575 21.90 -0.20 -22.65
C GLY A 575 21.04 0.81 -21.89
N LEU A 576 21.14 2.08 -22.22
CA LEU A 576 20.29 3.13 -21.68
C LEU A 576 18.86 2.94 -22.17
N ARG A 577 17.89 3.07 -21.26
CA ARG A 577 16.47 2.94 -21.56
C ARG A 577 15.64 4.00 -20.85
N GLY A 578 14.55 4.39 -21.47
CA GLY A 578 13.57 5.32 -20.98
C GLY A 578 12.15 4.85 -21.24
N LEU A 579 11.22 5.23 -20.38
CA LEU A 579 9.81 4.98 -20.51
C LEU A 579 9.05 6.27 -20.28
N LEU A 580 8.05 6.51 -21.10
CA LEU A 580 7.06 7.55 -20.93
C LEU A 580 5.69 6.96 -21.19
N GLY A 581 4.76 7.12 -20.27
CA GLY A 581 3.40 6.62 -20.37
C GLY A 581 2.37 7.67 -19.94
N ALA A 582 1.19 7.59 -20.50
CA ALA A 582 0.01 8.33 -20.09
C ALA A 582 -1.19 7.38 -20.07
N LYS A 583 -2.02 7.49 -19.05
CA LYS A 583 -3.18 6.62 -18.85
C LYS A 583 -4.36 7.41 -18.31
N GLU A 584 -5.50 7.29 -18.97
CA GLU A 584 -6.79 7.69 -18.43
C GLU A 584 -7.54 6.43 -17.96
N LYS A 585 -7.97 6.41 -16.69
CA LYS A 585 -8.59 5.23 -16.05
C LYS A 585 -10.10 5.18 -16.13
N ASN A 586 -10.73 6.28 -16.45
CA ASN A 586 -12.19 6.41 -16.35
C ASN A 586 -12.80 7.10 -17.55
N LEU A 587 -12.45 6.67 -18.73
CA LEU A 587 -13.05 7.18 -19.96
C LEU A 587 -14.57 7.01 -19.88
N ASP A 588 -15.33 8.08 -20.10
CA ASP A 588 -16.79 8.17 -20.07
C ASP A 588 -17.49 7.81 -18.73
N GLY A 589 -16.75 7.75 -17.64
CA GLY A 589 -17.30 7.48 -16.31
C GLY A 589 -17.68 6.03 -16.04
N LEU A 590 -17.31 5.09 -16.91
CA LEU A 590 -17.62 3.67 -16.78
C LEU A 590 -16.41 2.82 -16.37
N GLY A 591 -15.28 3.44 -15.99
CA GLY A 591 -14.03 2.72 -15.62
C GLY A 591 -13.34 2.07 -16.81
N ARG A 592 -13.64 2.52 -18.03
CA ARG A 592 -12.84 2.18 -19.22
C ARG A 592 -11.50 2.87 -19.13
N SER A 593 -10.44 2.18 -19.51
CA SER A 593 -9.13 2.82 -19.53
C SER A 593 -8.53 2.86 -20.92
N VAL A 594 -7.89 3.98 -21.24
CA VAL A 594 -7.04 4.13 -22.40
C VAL A 594 -5.65 4.52 -21.94
N SER A 595 -4.63 3.91 -22.52
CA SER A 595 -3.23 4.25 -22.25
C SER A 595 -2.39 4.28 -23.51
N ALA A 596 -1.35 5.11 -23.48
CA ALA A 596 -0.29 5.12 -24.45
C ALA A 596 1.05 5.10 -23.73
N GLN A 597 1.97 4.26 -24.19
CA GLN A 597 3.28 4.08 -23.60
C GLN A 597 4.34 3.99 -24.68
N ALA A 598 5.45 4.70 -24.49
CA ALA A 598 6.64 4.64 -25.31
C ALA A 598 7.81 4.13 -24.46
N VAL A 599 8.47 3.08 -24.93
CA VAL A 599 9.71 2.54 -24.34
C VAL A 599 10.80 2.67 -25.38
N VAL A 600 11.90 3.30 -25.01
CA VAL A 600 13.04 3.51 -25.90
C VAL A 600 14.29 3.04 -25.19
N SER A 601 15.07 2.21 -25.87
CA SER A 601 16.41 1.80 -25.42
C SER A 601 17.41 1.88 -26.57
N GLN A 602 18.67 1.56 -26.29
CA GLN A 602 19.68 1.50 -27.36
C GLN A 602 19.41 0.38 -28.37
N LYS A 603 18.59 -0.62 -28.02
CA LYS A 603 18.33 -1.78 -28.88
C LYS A 603 16.84 -1.97 -29.24
N GLU A 604 15.93 -1.21 -28.60
CA GLU A 604 14.49 -1.41 -28.78
C GLU A 604 13.76 -0.07 -28.73
N GLU A 605 12.83 0.12 -29.65
CA GLU A 605 11.87 1.22 -29.71
C GLU A 605 10.48 0.62 -29.74
N LYS A 606 9.67 0.88 -28.72
CA LYS A 606 8.34 0.29 -28.59
C LYS A 606 7.30 1.36 -28.29
N LEU A 607 6.19 1.32 -29.01
CA LEU A 607 5.01 2.14 -28.78
C LEU A 607 3.81 1.23 -28.58
N ILE A 608 3.09 1.44 -27.51
CA ILE A 608 1.91 0.63 -27.12
C ILE A 608 0.75 1.57 -26.88
N GLY A 609 -0.39 1.30 -27.51
CA GLY A 609 -1.68 1.92 -27.21
C GLY A 609 -2.64 0.83 -26.75
N ASP A 610 -3.32 1.04 -25.62
CA ASP A 610 -4.18 0.03 -25.00
C ASP A 610 -5.52 0.64 -24.61
N LEU A 611 -6.61 -0.05 -24.95
CA LEU A 611 -7.97 0.27 -24.58
C LEU A 611 -8.56 -0.93 -23.83
N ARG A 612 -9.11 -0.71 -22.65
CA ARG A 612 -9.72 -1.77 -21.82
C ARG A 612 -11.15 -1.44 -21.43
N GLU A 613 -12.01 -2.42 -21.60
CA GLU A 613 -13.39 -2.43 -21.12
C GLU A 613 -13.50 -3.47 -20.00
N PRO A 614 -13.73 -3.07 -18.74
CA PRO A 614 -13.70 -4.00 -17.61
C PRO A 614 -14.86 -5.00 -17.58
N TRP A 615 -15.93 -4.83 -18.38
CA TRP A 615 -17.15 -5.63 -18.26
C TRP A 615 -17.83 -5.94 -19.59
N ILE A 616 -17.20 -6.73 -20.46
CA ILE A 616 -17.74 -6.99 -21.82
C ILE A 616 -18.99 -7.89 -21.86
N PHE A 617 -19.17 -8.78 -20.88
CA PHE A 617 -20.29 -9.72 -20.83
C PHE A 617 -21.19 -9.50 -19.61
N GLY A 618 -21.19 -8.31 -19.05
CA GLY A 618 -21.93 -7.96 -17.84
C GLY A 618 -21.34 -8.49 -16.56
N ASN A 619 -22.04 -8.26 -15.46
CA ASN A 619 -21.55 -8.42 -14.10
C ASN A 619 -21.17 -9.86 -13.71
N ARG A 620 -21.90 -10.85 -14.17
CA ARG A 620 -21.81 -12.24 -13.67
C ARG A 620 -20.46 -12.91 -13.92
N TRP A 621 -19.78 -12.55 -15.00
CA TRP A 621 -18.59 -13.27 -15.48
C TRP A 621 -17.27 -12.53 -15.28
N LYS A 622 -17.31 -11.23 -15.00
CA LYS A 622 -16.13 -10.35 -14.80
C LYS A 622 -15.05 -10.52 -15.88
N TRP A 623 -15.47 -10.57 -17.16
CA TRP A 623 -14.55 -10.59 -18.28
C TRP A 623 -14.18 -9.17 -18.71
N GLU A 624 -12.87 -8.92 -18.81
CA GLU A 624 -12.30 -7.69 -19.32
C GLU A 624 -11.99 -7.85 -20.82
N GLY A 625 -12.44 -6.92 -21.63
CA GLY A 625 -12.05 -6.80 -23.04
C GLY A 625 -10.87 -5.86 -23.21
N GLY A 626 -9.95 -6.17 -24.07
CA GLY A 626 -8.80 -5.34 -24.41
C GLY A 626 -8.59 -5.23 -25.91
N LEU A 627 -8.19 -4.05 -26.35
CA LEU A 627 -7.65 -3.81 -27.70
C LEU A 627 -6.34 -3.11 -27.57
N THR A 628 -5.26 -3.75 -27.99
CA THR A 628 -3.89 -3.22 -27.91
C THR A 628 -3.31 -3.05 -29.29
N GLY A 629 -2.85 -1.85 -29.62
CA GLY A 629 -2.02 -1.57 -30.78
C GLY A 629 -0.57 -1.48 -30.35
N MET A 630 0.34 -2.12 -31.05
CA MET A 630 1.76 -2.11 -30.71
C MET A 630 2.61 -1.94 -31.97
N TYR A 631 3.62 -1.07 -31.85
CA TYR A 631 4.75 -1.00 -32.77
C TYR A 631 6.02 -1.31 -31.99
N ASP A 632 6.80 -2.26 -32.49
CA ASP A 632 8.03 -2.74 -31.87
C ASP A 632 9.13 -2.79 -32.92
N LYS A 633 10.27 -2.17 -32.63
CA LYS A 633 11.48 -2.24 -33.42
C LYS A 633 12.63 -2.62 -32.50
N ALA A 634 13.24 -3.76 -32.76
CA ALA A 634 14.29 -4.31 -31.92
C ALA A 634 15.50 -4.77 -32.74
N GLU A 635 16.69 -4.49 -32.19
CA GLU A 635 17.95 -5.01 -32.69
C GLU A 635 18.35 -6.24 -31.89
N ARG A 636 18.39 -7.39 -32.55
CA ARG A 636 18.81 -8.66 -31.96
C ARG A 636 20.23 -9.00 -32.44
N VAL A 637 20.87 -9.94 -31.78
CA VAL A 637 22.23 -10.36 -32.12
C VAL A 637 22.34 -10.87 -33.58
N SER A 638 21.29 -11.50 -34.08
CA SER A 638 21.26 -12.19 -35.37
C SER A 638 20.44 -11.48 -36.43
N PHE A 639 19.59 -10.56 -36.11
CA PHE A 639 18.67 -9.87 -37.02
C PHE A 639 18.06 -8.62 -36.38
N ASN A 640 17.59 -7.71 -37.19
CA ASN A 640 16.73 -6.63 -36.78
C ASN A 640 15.26 -6.99 -37.03
N PHE A 641 14.39 -6.57 -36.16
CA PHE A 641 12.99 -6.92 -36.18
C PHE A 641 12.11 -5.67 -36.08
N ARG A 642 11.07 -5.61 -36.89
CA ARG A 642 10.00 -4.62 -36.81
C ARG A 642 8.67 -5.33 -36.80
N GLN A 643 7.79 -4.93 -35.89
CA GLN A 643 6.45 -5.46 -35.82
C GLN A 643 5.44 -4.33 -35.65
N ALA A 644 4.37 -4.37 -36.42
CA ALA A 644 3.16 -3.59 -36.14
C ALA A 644 2.03 -4.58 -35.88
N SER A 645 1.40 -4.52 -34.73
CA SER A 645 0.38 -5.49 -34.33
C SER A 645 -0.85 -4.84 -33.68
N VAL A 646 -1.97 -5.52 -33.87
CA VAL A 646 -3.22 -5.27 -33.14
C VAL A 646 -3.63 -6.55 -32.45
N VAL A 647 -3.90 -6.46 -31.14
CA VAL A 647 -4.28 -7.60 -30.31
C VAL A 647 -5.64 -7.32 -29.69
N ALA A 648 -6.62 -8.14 -30.03
CA ALA A 648 -7.90 -8.18 -29.32
C ALA A 648 -7.84 -9.26 -28.23
N SER A 649 -8.24 -8.93 -27.03
CA SER A 649 -8.12 -9.85 -25.88
C SER A 649 -9.38 -9.89 -25.04
N ILE A 650 -9.65 -11.06 -24.47
CA ILE A 650 -10.58 -11.25 -23.37
C ILE A 650 -9.86 -11.88 -22.21
N THR A 651 -9.96 -11.23 -21.04
CA THR A 651 -9.22 -11.62 -19.84
C THR A 651 -10.16 -11.79 -18.65
N ARG A 652 -9.95 -12.82 -17.85
CA ARG A 652 -10.67 -13.03 -16.61
C ARG A 652 -9.67 -13.12 -15.45
N LYS A 653 -9.89 -12.33 -14.42
CA LYS A 653 -9.20 -12.49 -13.14
C LYS A 653 -9.82 -13.69 -12.41
N VAL A 654 -9.03 -14.74 -12.17
CA VAL A 654 -9.45 -15.95 -11.44
C VAL A 654 -9.21 -15.82 -9.94
N LEU A 655 -8.13 -15.11 -9.58
CA LEU A 655 -7.78 -14.69 -8.21
C LEU A 655 -7.28 -13.24 -8.27
N GLU A 656 -6.99 -12.65 -7.13
CA GLU A 656 -6.58 -11.24 -7.01
C GLU A 656 -5.43 -10.86 -7.97
N ARG A 657 -4.42 -11.74 -8.08
CA ARG A 657 -3.25 -11.55 -8.95
C ARG A 657 -3.12 -12.60 -10.05
N SER A 658 -4.16 -13.38 -10.28
CA SER A 658 -4.13 -14.46 -11.25
C SER A 658 -5.16 -14.25 -12.35
N SER A 659 -4.79 -14.52 -13.59
CA SER A 659 -5.66 -14.29 -14.75
C SER A 659 -5.49 -15.36 -15.82
N VAL A 660 -6.56 -15.54 -16.58
CA VAL A 660 -6.55 -16.29 -17.84
C VAL A 660 -7.01 -15.35 -18.95
N SER A 661 -6.37 -15.43 -20.12
CA SER A 661 -6.63 -14.56 -21.25
C SER A 661 -6.63 -15.35 -22.54
N LEU A 662 -7.56 -15.01 -23.43
CA LEU A 662 -7.56 -15.44 -24.82
C LEU A 662 -7.36 -14.20 -25.68
N GLN A 663 -6.43 -14.28 -26.61
CA GLN A 663 -6.02 -13.16 -27.46
C GLN A 663 -6.07 -13.60 -28.93
N TYR A 664 -6.45 -12.67 -29.78
CA TYR A 664 -6.25 -12.76 -31.21
C TYR A 664 -5.30 -11.64 -31.63
N GLU A 665 -4.15 -11.98 -32.14
CA GLU A 665 -3.13 -11.09 -32.63
C GLU A 665 -3.11 -11.08 -34.16
N LEU A 666 -3.11 -9.90 -34.75
CA LEU A 666 -2.81 -9.69 -36.15
C LEU A 666 -1.57 -8.78 -36.22
N SER A 667 -0.50 -9.29 -36.77
CA SER A 667 0.75 -8.53 -36.89
C SER A 667 1.30 -8.56 -38.32
N ARG A 668 2.05 -7.52 -38.63
CA ARG A 668 2.93 -7.45 -39.77
C ARG A 668 4.35 -7.35 -39.28
N ASP A 669 5.12 -8.38 -39.53
CA ASP A 669 6.49 -8.56 -39.07
C ASP A 669 7.46 -8.40 -40.22
N GLU A 670 8.57 -7.70 -40.00
CA GLU A 670 9.69 -7.53 -40.95
C GLU A 670 10.99 -7.93 -40.27
N VAL A 671 11.73 -8.83 -40.89
CA VAL A 671 13.08 -9.21 -40.48
C VAL A 671 14.06 -8.60 -41.45
N SER A 672 15.09 -7.92 -40.95
CA SER A 672 16.10 -7.23 -41.74
C SER A 672 17.47 -7.34 -41.08
N ASN A 673 18.52 -6.91 -41.80
CA ASN A 673 19.91 -6.94 -41.29
C ASN A 673 20.31 -8.29 -40.69
N VAL A 674 19.93 -9.34 -41.38
CA VAL A 674 20.21 -10.71 -40.93
C VAL A 674 21.70 -10.99 -41.06
N ALA A 675 22.31 -11.49 -39.98
CA ALA A 675 23.72 -11.84 -39.98
C ALA A 675 24.01 -12.97 -41.01
N PRO A 676 25.13 -12.96 -41.75
CA PRO A 676 25.39 -13.89 -42.82
C PRO A 676 25.34 -15.36 -42.46
N GLY A 677 25.62 -15.69 -41.21
CA GLY A 677 25.57 -17.06 -40.71
C GLY A 677 24.22 -17.51 -40.15
N ALA A 678 23.24 -16.64 -40.06
CA ALA A 678 21.93 -17.01 -39.58
C ALA A 678 21.19 -17.88 -40.63
N VAL A 679 20.64 -19.00 -40.17
CA VAL A 679 19.82 -19.87 -41.00
C VAL A 679 18.43 -19.26 -41.11
N LEU A 680 18.09 -18.76 -42.26
CA LEU A 680 16.80 -18.20 -42.62
C LEU A 680 15.94 -19.27 -43.29
N SER A 681 14.67 -19.30 -42.95
CA SER A 681 13.64 -19.97 -43.71
C SER A 681 13.14 -19.05 -44.85
N PRO A 682 12.49 -19.60 -45.90
CA PRO A 682 11.86 -18.76 -46.91
C PRO A 682 10.87 -17.75 -46.33
N GLU A 683 10.25 -18.08 -45.24
CA GLU A 683 9.25 -17.28 -44.50
C GLU A 683 9.86 -16.06 -43.78
N ASP A 684 11.18 -16.05 -43.56
CA ASP A 684 11.89 -14.95 -42.88
C ASP A 684 12.28 -13.84 -43.89
N GLN A 685 12.00 -14.00 -45.18
CA GLN A 685 12.34 -13.00 -46.18
C GLN A 685 11.19 -12.00 -46.40
N GLY A 686 11.46 -10.73 -46.20
CA GLY A 686 10.49 -9.65 -46.45
C GLY A 686 9.48 -9.48 -45.29
N TYR A 687 8.22 -9.32 -45.64
CA TYR A 687 7.14 -9.13 -44.66
C TYR A 687 6.35 -10.41 -44.44
N ALA A 688 6.18 -10.81 -43.22
CA ALA A 688 5.24 -11.85 -42.82
C ALA A 688 4.00 -11.25 -42.15
N THR A 689 2.83 -11.66 -42.56
CA THR A 689 1.59 -11.37 -41.83
C THR A 689 1.31 -12.54 -40.88
N ILE A 690 1.29 -12.30 -39.59
CA ILE A 690 1.00 -13.33 -38.59
C ILE A 690 -0.33 -13.05 -37.94
N ALA A 691 -1.27 -13.98 -38.11
CA ALA A 691 -2.54 -13.97 -37.40
C ALA A 691 -2.59 -15.20 -36.50
N ALA A 692 -2.66 -14.95 -35.19
CA ALA A 692 -2.54 -15.99 -34.18
C ALA A 692 -3.59 -15.88 -33.08
N VAL A 693 -4.06 -17.03 -32.62
CA VAL A 693 -4.80 -17.11 -31.34
C VAL A 693 -3.84 -17.58 -30.26
N ARG A 694 -3.84 -16.84 -29.14
CA ARG A 694 -2.98 -17.13 -27.99
C ARG A 694 -3.80 -17.26 -26.72
N ALA A 695 -3.67 -18.37 -26.02
CA ALA A 695 -4.17 -18.56 -24.67
C ALA A 695 -3.03 -18.30 -23.68
N LEU A 696 -3.29 -17.48 -22.66
CA LEU A 696 -2.37 -17.17 -21.58
C LEU A 696 -2.99 -17.51 -20.23
N ALA A 697 -2.18 -18.02 -19.31
CA ALA A 697 -2.55 -18.18 -17.92
C ALA A 697 -1.41 -17.68 -17.02
N VAL A 698 -1.74 -16.89 -16.02
CA VAL A 698 -0.81 -16.44 -14.99
C VAL A 698 -1.46 -16.73 -13.64
N LEU A 699 -0.78 -17.52 -12.80
CA LEU A 699 -1.20 -17.87 -11.46
C LEU A 699 -0.14 -17.36 -10.48
N ASP A 700 -0.46 -16.29 -9.74
CA ASP A 700 0.46 -15.65 -8.81
C ASP A 700 -0.02 -15.82 -7.37
N PHE A 701 0.69 -16.65 -6.63
CA PHE A 701 0.48 -16.95 -5.21
C PHE A 701 1.62 -16.42 -4.32
N ARG A 702 2.44 -15.48 -4.83
CA ARG A 702 3.53 -14.89 -4.07
C ARG A 702 3.00 -13.99 -2.95
N ASP A 703 3.72 -13.94 -1.86
CA ASP A 703 3.47 -13.01 -0.74
C ASP A 703 3.67 -11.54 -1.18
N ASP A 704 4.73 -11.26 -1.91
CA ASP A 704 5.08 -9.93 -2.45
C ASP A 704 5.49 -10.07 -3.93
N PRO A 705 4.87 -9.33 -4.87
CA PRO A 705 5.25 -9.39 -6.28
C PRO A 705 6.64 -8.81 -6.58
N PHE A 706 7.14 -7.87 -5.77
CA PHE A 706 8.43 -7.18 -6.00
C PHE A 706 9.60 -7.86 -5.29
N ASN A 707 9.39 -8.37 -4.08
CA ASN A 707 10.42 -9.05 -3.30
C ASN A 707 9.87 -10.32 -2.63
N PRO A 708 9.48 -11.32 -3.43
CA PRO A 708 8.84 -12.52 -2.92
C PRO A 708 9.78 -13.34 -2.03
N LYS A 709 9.25 -13.72 -0.87
CA LYS A 709 9.94 -14.60 0.10
C LYS A 709 9.29 -15.98 0.14
N LYS A 710 7.98 -16.05 -0.16
CA LYS A 710 7.19 -17.28 -0.15
C LYS A 710 6.20 -17.29 -1.31
N GLY A 711 5.82 -18.49 -1.72
CA GLY A 711 4.76 -18.67 -2.69
C GLY A 711 5.25 -19.14 -4.04
N THR A 712 4.37 -19.05 -5.03
CA THR A 712 4.59 -19.63 -6.36
C THR A 712 4.07 -18.68 -7.43
N LEU A 713 4.81 -18.54 -8.53
CA LEU A 713 4.36 -17.91 -9.76
C LEU A 713 4.41 -18.96 -10.88
N LEU A 714 3.27 -19.21 -11.50
CA LEU A 714 3.17 -20.06 -12.69
C LEU A 714 2.64 -19.22 -13.84
N SER A 715 3.22 -19.36 -15.01
CA SER A 715 2.69 -18.80 -16.25
C SER A 715 2.83 -19.76 -17.41
N GLY A 716 1.86 -19.71 -18.29
CA GLY A 716 1.87 -20.54 -19.48
C GLY A 716 1.21 -19.85 -20.67
N SER A 717 1.69 -20.13 -21.86
CA SER A 717 1.09 -19.64 -23.10
C SER A 717 1.04 -20.74 -24.16
N ALA A 718 -0.02 -20.76 -24.94
CA ALA A 718 -0.18 -21.57 -26.14
C ALA A 718 -0.65 -20.68 -27.28
N GLU A 719 0.08 -20.66 -28.37
CA GLU A 719 -0.15 -19.83 -29.56
C GLU A 719 -0.31 -20.72 -30.79
N LEU A 720 -1.28 -20.41 -31.62
CA LEU A 720 -1.53 -21.07 -32.89
C LEU A 720 -1.70 -20.01 -33.98
N ALA A 721 -0.83 -20.02 -34.97
CA ALA A 721 -0.93 -19.23 -36.18
C ALA A 721 -1.20 -20.16 -37.35
N THR A 722 -2.16 -19.79 -38.20
CA THR A 722 -2.49 -20.59 -39.37
C THR A 722 -3.16 -19.76 -40.48
N LEU A 723 -3.03 -20.22 -41.72
CA LEU A 723 -3.70 -19.62 -42.87
C LEU A 723 -5.20 -19.42 -42.65
N ALA A 724 -5.85 -20.34 -41.93
CA ALA A 724 -7.27 -20.20 -41.60
C ALA A 724 -7.62 -19.00 -40.70
N LEU A 725 -6.66 -18.49 -39.97
CA LEU A 725 -6.78 -17.28 -39.16
C LEU A 725 -6.36 -16.01 -39.91
N GLY A 726 -5.83 -16.13 -41.14
CA GLY A 726 -5.27 -15.05 -41.95
C GLY A 726 -3.76 -14.87 -41.86
N SER A 727 -3.06 -15.82 -41.27
CA SER A 727 -1.60 -15.83 -41.16
C SER A 727 -0.97 -16.28 -42.51
N SER A 728 0.19 -15.73 -42.85
CA SER A 728 1.02 -16.21 -43.98
C SER A 728 1.89 -17.41 -43.63
N VAL A 729 1.92 -17.81 -42.35
CA VAL A 729 2.73 -18.90 -41.83
C VAL A 729 1.90 -19.76 -40.87
N ASP A 730 2.20 -21.06 -40.85
CA ASP A 730 1.53 -22.02 -39.99
C ASP A 730 2.50 -22.53 -38.93
N TYR A 731 2.24 -22.21 -37.65
CA TYR A 731 3.01 -22.75 -36.53
C TYR A 731 2.18 -22.79 -35.26
N TRP A 732 2.57 -23.63 -34.33
CA TRP A 732 2.16 -23.53 -32.96
C TRP A 732 3.37 -23.34 -32.05
N LYS A 733 3.16 -22.63 -30.94
CA LYS A 733 4.17 -22.34 -29.93
C LYS A 733 3.59 -22.46 -28.54
N MET A 734 4.25 -23.22 -27.68
CA MET A 734 3.87 -23.36 -26.29
C MET A 734 5.05 -22.99 -25.40
N SER A 735 4.79 -22.32 -24.31
CA SER A 735 5.80 -22.05 -23.29
C SER A 735 5.20 -22.04 -21.90
N GLY A 736 5.99 -22.45 -20.92
CA GLY A 736 5.61 -22.44 -19.53
C GLY A 736 6.77 -22.02 -18.64
N GLN A 737 6.44 -21.34 -17.55
CA GLN A 737 7.38 -20.94 -16.52
C GLN A 737 6.79 -21.19 -15.14
N GLY A 738 7.59 -21.73 -14.23
CA GLY A 738 7.28 -21.83 -12.82
C GLY A 738 8.40 -21.22 -11.98
N SER A 739 8.05 -20.47 -10.96
CA SER A 739 8.99 -19.94 -9.97
C SER A 739 8.44 -20.21 -8.57
N PHE A 740 9.26 -20.82 -7.72
CA PHE A 740 8.92 -21.23 -6.37
C PHE A 740 9.82 -20.52 -5.38
N TYR A 741 9.23 -19.96 -4.33
CA TYR A 741 9.90 -19.14 -3.32
C TYR A 741 9.73 -19.78 -1.95
N PHE A 742 10.84 -20.06 -1.27
CA PHE A 742 10.86 -20.69 0.05
C PHE A 742 11.72 -19.88 1.01
N THR A 743 11.12 -19.45 2.11
CA THR A 743 11.91 -18.84 3.19
C THR A 743 12.66 -19.92 3.97
N VAL A 744 13.97 -19.80 4.01
CA VAL A 744 14.86 -20.70 4.77
C VAL A 744 15.71 -19.84 5.71
N LEU A 745 16.20 -20.41 6.81
CA LEU A 745 17.12 -19.76 7.75
C LEU A 745 16.73 -18.28 8.03
N ARG A 746 15.56 -18.08 8.64
CA ARG A 746 15.00 -16.81 9.17
C ARG A 746 14.60 -15.72 8.17
N HIS A 747 15.42 -15.37 7.19
CA HIS A 747 15.13 -14.27 6.26
C HIS A 747 15.72 -14.54 4.87
N SER A 748 16.43 -15.65 4.69
CA SER A 748 16.96 -16.04 3.39
C SER A 748 15.87 -16.72 2.56
N THR A 749 15.92 -16.52 1.25
CA THR A 749 14.94 -17.08 0.33
C THR A 749 15.65 -17.94 -0.68
N ILE A 750 15.19 -19.18 -0.84
CA ILE A 750 15.54 -20.03 -1.99
C ILE A 750 14.51 -19.77 -3.08
N VAL A 751 14.99 -19.50 -4.28
CA VAL A 751 14.19 -19.34 -5.49
C VAL A 751 14.57 -20.45 -6.45
N LEU A 752 13.58 -21.24 -6.86
CA LEU A 752 13.72 -22.24 -7.92
C LEU A 752 12.82 -21.82 -9.08
N SER A 753 13.41 -21.64 -10.26
CA SER A 753 12.66 -21.28 -11.46
C SER A 753 12.97 -22.25 -12.59
N GLY A 754 11.94 -22.55 -13.35
CA GLY A 754 12.08 -23.35 -14.56
C GLY A 754 11.25 -22.76 -15.69
N ARG A 755 11.79 -22.80 -16.90
CA ARG A 755 11.10 -22.43 -18.14
C ARG A 755 11.30 -23.52 -19.18
N ALA A 756 10.25 -23.85 -19.91
CA ALA A 756 10.32 -24.72 -21.05
C ALA A 756 9.46 -24.18 -22.18
N GLY A 757 9.87 -24.43 -23.41
CA GLY A 757 9.11 -24.00 -24.58
C GLY A 757 9.36 -24.91 -25.77
N MET A 758 8.34 -25.01 -26.61
CA MET A 758 8.38 -25.75 -27.85
C MET A 758 7.56 -25.01 -28.92
N ALA A 759 8.09 -24.92 -30.10
CA ALA A 759 7.41 -24.41 -31.27
C ALA A 759 7.59 -25.38 -32.43
N ARG A 760 6.62 -25.42 -33.33
CA ARG A 760 6.70 -26.28 -34.52
C ARG A 760 5.92 -25.67 -35.67
N ALA A 761 6.55 -25.61 -36.83
CA ALA A 761 5.91 -25.30 -38.10
C ALA A 761 5.12 -26.51 -38.60
N PHE A 762 4.05 -26.24 -39.34
CA PHE A 762 3.25 -27.24 -40.00
C PHE A 762 2.65 -26.71 -41.31
N GLY A 763 1.89 -27.52 -42.04
CA GLY A 763 1.25 -27.12 -43.28
C GLY A 763 2.27 -26.84 -44.39
N SER A 764 2.23 -25.63 -44.96
CA SER A 764 3.14 -25.19 -45.99
C SER A 764 4.42 -24.51 -45.45
N THR A 765 4.45 -24.20 -44.15
CA THR A 765 5.60 -23.55 -43.50
C THR A 765 6.66 -24.60 -43.14
N GLN A 766 7.88 -24.38 -43.59
CA GLN A 766 8.96 -25.37 -43.40
C GLN A 766 9.61 -25.28 -42.04
N GLU A 767 9.86 -24.06 -41.56
CA GLU A 767 10.47 -23.79 -40.26
C GLU A 767 9.72 -22.70 -39.50
N VAL A 768 9.85 -22.71 -38.19
CA VAL A 768 9.34 -21.61 -37.35
C VAL A 768 10.08 -20.33 -37.67
N PRO A 769 9.39 -19.21 -38.00
CA PRO A 769 10.03 -17.93 -38.30
C PRO A 769 11.01 -17.52 -37.21
N ILE A 770 12.17 -16.96 -37.58
CA ILE A 770 13.27 -16.68 -36.63
C ILE A 770 12.85 -15.79 -35.47
N GLN A 771 11.97 -14.81 -35.68
CA GLN A 771 11.44 -13.92 -34.63
C GLN A 771 10.48 -14.65 -33.66
N LYS A 772 10.01 -15.84 -33.98
CA LYS A 772 9.16 -16.70 -33.13
C LYS A 772 9.94 -17.85 -32.49
N ARG A 773 11.21 -18.09 -32.86
CA ARG A 773 12.09 -19.07 -32.20
C ARG A 773 12.44 -18.66 -30.78
N PHE A 774 12.99 -19.58 -30.01
CA PHE A 774 13.49 -19.32 -28.65
C PHE A 774 14.97 -18.95 -28.71
N PHE A 775 15.33 -18.02 -27.84
CA PHE A 775 16.71 -17.60 -27.60
C PHE A 775 16.98 -17.62 -26.09
N LEU A 776 18.17 -17.97 -25.69
CA LEU A 776 18.62 -17.94 -24.30
C LEU A 776 20.02 -17.30 -24.17
N GLY A 777 20.36 -16.96 -22.94
CA GLY A 777 21.54 -16.20 -22.54
C GLY A 777 21.10 -14.89 -21.91
N GLY A 778 21.98 -14.29 -21.15
CA GLY A 778 21.75 -13.00 -20.49
C GLY A 778 21.20 -13.12 -19.06
N ARG A 779 20.96 -11.99 -18.47
CA ARG A 779 20.65 -11.82 -17.06
C ARG A 779 19.36 -12.53 -16.63
N THR A 780 18.38 -12.61 -17.49
CA THR A 780 17.04 -13.12 -17.18
C THR A 780 16.86 -14.62 -17.43
N THR A 781 17.84 -15.26 -18.03
CA THR A 781 17.78 -16.68 -18.41
C THR A 781 18.98 -17.46 -17.87
N VAL A 782 20.07 -17.57 -18.62
CA VAL A 782 21.31 -18.24 -18.21
C VAL A 782 22.41 -17.19 -18.08
N ARG A 783 22.66 -16.73 -16.87
CA ARG A 783 23.72 -15.76 -16.57
C ARG A 783 25.08 -16.36 -16.87
N GLY A 784 26.05 -15.53 -17.26
CA GLY A 784 27.36 -16.02 -17.75
C GLY A 784 27.44 -16.14 -19.26
N PHE A 785 26.33 -16.00 -19.96
CA PHE A 785 26.25 -15.83 -21.40
C PHE A 785 25.72 -14.44 -21.74
N LYS A 786 26.18 -13.87 -22.87
CA LYS A 786 25.57 -12.64 -23.39
C LYS A 786 24.13 -12.90 -23.83
N GLU A 787 23.37 -11.82 -23.95
CA GLU A 787 21.96 -11.89 -24.35
C GLU A 787 21.81 -12.62 -25.69
N ASP A 788 20.88 -13.57 -25.77
CA ASP A 788 20.50 -14.32 -26.97
C ASP A 788 21.63 -15.14 -27.66
N THR A 789 22.73 -15.43 -26.95
CA THR A 789 23.91 -16.07 -27.59
C THR A 789 24.02 -17.58 -27.32
N LEU A 790 23.11 -18.15 -26.52
CA LEU A 790 23.14 -19.57 -26.17
C LEU A 790 22.24 -20.37 -27.09
N GLY A 791 22.75 -21.50 -27.63
CA GLY A 791 22.01 -22.41 -28.49
C GLY A 791 22.68 -22.65 -29.82
N PRO A 792 21.93 -23.14 -30.87
CA PRO A 792 22.43 -23.38 -32.19
C PRO A 792 23.03 -22.15 -32.83
N LYS A 793 24.13 -22.35 -33.57
CA LYS A 793 24.86 -21.28 -34.22
C LYS A 793 25.04 -21.61 -35.72
N GLY A 794 24.98 -20.55 -36.51
CA GLY A 794 25.34 -20.64 -37.94
C GLY A 794 26.85 -20.84 -38.16
N ALA A 795 27.25 -20.92 -39.41
CA ALA A 795 28.63 -21.21 -39.79
C ALA A 795 29.66 -20.15 -39.32
N ASP A 796 29.23 -18.91 -39.12
CA ASP A 796 30.03 -17.79 -38.64
C ASP A 796 29.93 -17.61 -37.09
N GLY A 797 29.28 -18.54 -36.37
CA GLY A 797 29.08 -18.44 -34.96
C GLY A 797 27.85 -17.61 -34.51
N THR A 798 27.06 -17.08 -35.44
CA THR A 798 25.86 -16.29 -35.17
C THR A 798 24.76 -17.18 -34.58
N PRO A 799 24.10 -16.75 -33.45
CA PRO A 799 22.98 -17.50 -32.89
C PRO A 799 21.79 -17.57 -33.86
N THR A 800 21.21 -18.75 -34.03
CA THR A 800 20.04 -18.96 -34.92
C THR A 800 18.73 -19.16 -34.19
N GLY A 801 18.79 -19.21 -32.84
CA GLY A 801 17.69 -19.66 -32.01
C GLY A 801 17.34 -21.12 -32.25
N GLY A 802 16.28 -21.57 -31.65
CA GLY A 802 15.77 -22.94 -31.84
C GLY A 802 14.26 -23.00 -31.56
N ASP A 803 13.68 -24.14 -31.87
CA ASP A 803 12.25 -24.38 -31.69
C ASP A 803 11.90 -25.08 -30.34
N MET A 804 12.94 -25.46 -29.57
CA MET A 804 12.80 -25.99 -28.22
C MET A 804 13.73 -25.28 -27.27
N MET A 805 13.29 -25.06 -26.05
CA MET A 805 14.11 -24.51 -24.97
C MET A 805 13.82 -25.13 -23.61
N VAL A 806 14.84 -25.19 -22.77
CA VAL A 806 14.73 -25.43 -21.34
C VAL A 806 15.71 -24.53 -20.62
N ASN A 807 15.24 -23.90 -19.53
CA ASN A 807 16.06 -23.10 -18.64
C ASN A 807 15.63 -23.37 -17.19
N THR A 808 16.59 -23.53 -16.31
CA THR A 808 16.39 -23.68 -14.87
C THR A 808 17.35 -22.80 -14.10
N ASN A 809 16.86 -22.18 -13.03
CA ASN A 809 17.62 -21.31 -12.16
C ASN A 809 17.37 -21.70 -10.70
N ALA A 810 18.41 -21.84 -9.93
CA ALA A 810 18.35 -22.01 -8.48
C ALA A 810 19.16 -20.88 -7.84
N GLU A 811 18.54 -20.14 -6.94
CA GLU A 811 19.17 -18.96 -6.33
C GLU A 811 18.87 -18.92 -4.83
N LEU A 812 19.91 -18.74 -4.02
CA LEU A 812 19.79 -18.42 -2.60
C LEU A 812 20.01 -16.93 -2.40
N ARG A 813 19.01 -16.24 -1.87
CA ARG A 813 19.04 -14.82 -1.51
C ARG A 813 19.23 -14.66 -0.02
N VAL A 814 20.24 -13.88 0.38
CA VAL A 814 20.56 -13.63 1.79
C VAL A 814 20.49 -12.12 2.04
N PRO A 815 19.59 -11.65 2.90
CA PRO A 815 19.59 -10.25 3.32
C PRO A 815 20.87 -9.90 4.06
N LEU A 816 21.51 -8.82 3.65
CA LEU A 816 22.72 -8.26 4.25
C LEU A 816 22.37 -6.97 5.02
N ARG A 817 23.37 -6.41 5.71
CA ARG A 817 23.20 -5.10 6.38
C ARG A 817 22.92 -3.97 5.37
N TYR A 818 22.29 -2.90 5.83
CA TYR A 818 22.00 -1.68 5.06
C TYR A 818 21.11 -1.89 3.81
N GLY A 819 20.24 -2.91 3.82
CA GLY A 819 19.31 -3.15 2.72
C GLY A 819 19.88 -3.87 1.51
N PHE A 820 21.14 -4.32 1.55
CA PHE A 820 21.72 -5.15 0.52
C PHE A 820 21.20 -6.59 0.59
N ILE A 821 21.12 -7.25 -0.58
CA ILE A 821 20.80 -8.66 -0.71
C ILE A 821 21.92 -9.33 -1.50
N GLY A 822 22.59 -10.29 -0.85
CA GLY A 822 23.54 -11.18 -1.51
C GLY A 822 22.81 -12.34 -2.18
N ALA A 823 23.27 -12.78 -3.33
CA ALA A 823 22.73 -13.93 -4.03
C ALA A 823 23.85 -14.89 -4.45
N VAL A 824 23.56 -16.18 -4.31
CA VAL A 824 24.37 -17.27 -4.89
C VAL A 824 23.45 -18.06 -5.80
N PHE A 825 23.90 -18.32 -7.02
CA PHE A 825 23.01 -18.96 -7.99
C PHE A 825 23.71 -19.98 -8.88
N VAL A 826 22.91 -20.89 -9.39
CA VAL A 826 23.26 -21.84 -10.46
C VAL A 826 22.17 -21.77 -11.50
N ASP A 827 22.57 -21.56 -12.75
CA ASP A 827 21.67 -21.54 -13.90
C ASP A 827 22.06 -22.68 -14.86
N ALA A 828 21.05 -23.27 -15.46
CA ALA A 828 21.26 -24.24 -16.53
C ALA A 828 20.22 -24.04 -17.62
N GLY A 829 20.61 -24.17 -18.88
CA GLY A 829 19.69 -24.03 -19.98
C GLY A 829 20.30 -24.31 -21.34
N SER A 830 19.46 -24.59 -22.30
CA SER A 830 19.85 -24.74 -23.70
C SER A 830 18.67 -24.50 -24.64
N VAL A 831 19.00 -24.20 -25.89
CA VAL A 831 18.07 -24.07 -27.01
C VAL A 831 18.57 -25.03 -28.09
N TRP A 832 17.65 -25.69 -28.77
CA TRP A 832 17.97 -26.59 -29.89
C TRP A 832 16.81 -26.69 -30.89
N PHE A 833 17.06 -27.30 -32.05
CA PHE A 833 16.00 -27.68 -32.98
C PHE A 833 15.51 -29.07 -32.66
N ALA A 834 14.22 -29.30 -32.70
CA ALA A 834 13.59 -30.63 -32.46
C ALA A 834 14.07 -31.73 -33.46
N ARG A 835 14.57 -31.29 -34.63
CA ARG A 835 15.14 -32.19 -35.66
C ARG A 835 16.54 -32.70 -35.31
N ASP A 836 17.25 -32.02 -34.42
CA ASP A 836 18.60 -32.44 -34.06
C ASP A 836 18.51 -33.64 -33.12
N THR A 837 19.33 -34.65 -33.40
CA THR A 837 19.42 -35.85 -32.54
C THR A 837 20.10 -35.43 -31.24
N VAL A 838 19.30 -35.05 -30.24
CA VAL A 838 19.83 -34.65 -28.93
C VAL A 838 20.18 -35.95 -28.17
N SER A 839 21.47 -36.25 -28.07
CA SER A 839 21.99 -37.27 -27.18
C SER A 839 21.97 -36.76 -25.72
N GLY A 840 20.77 -36.77 -25.11
CA GLY A 840 20.57 -36.25 -23.76
C GLY A 840 20.36 -34.74 -23.71
N PHE A 841 19.92 -34.25 -22.56
CA PHE A 841 19.78 -32.80 -22.28
C PHE A 841 21.17 -32.17 -22.13
N ASP A 842 21.80 -31.70 -23.22
CA ASP A 842 23.07 -30.93 -23.17
C ASP A 842 22.78 -29.50 -22.67
N LEU A 843 22.50 -29.37 -21.37
CA LEU A 843 22.25 -28.08 -20.73
C LEU A 843 23.58 -27.40 -20.40
N ARG A 844 23.75 -26.19 -20.88
CA ARG A 844 24.86 -25.32 -20.49
C ARG A 844 24.66 -24.84 -19.05
N LYS A 845 25.74 -24.90 -18.26
CA LYS A 845 25.69 -24.67 -16.81
C LYS A 845 26.56 -23.50 -16.40
N THR A 846 26.04 -22.69 -15.51
CA THR A 846 26.78 -21.56 -14.91
C THR A 846 26.52 -21.52 -13.42
N SER A 847 27.43 -20.89 -12.68
CA SER A 847 27.26 -20.51 -11.28
C SER A 847 27.74 -19.09 -11.05
N GLY A 848 27.23 -18.42 -10.05
CA GLY A 848 27.62 -17.04 -9.84
C GLY A 848 27.23 -16.48 -8.49
N LEU A 849 27.68 -15.23 -8.30
CA LEU A 849 27.38 -14.40 -7.14
C LEU A 849 26.67 -13.14 -7.62
N GLY A 850 25.71 -12.68 -6.82
CA GLY A 850 24.98 -11.45 -7.09
C GLY A 850 24.91 -10.55 -5.87
N LEU A 851 24.85 -9.25 -6.12
CA LEU A 851 24.59 -8.24 -5.09
C LEU A 851 23.44 -7.36 -5.61
N ARG A 852 22.44 -7.15 -4.78
CA ARG A 852 21.26 -6.35 -5.11
C ARG A 852 20.99 -5.33 -4.01
N TYR A 853 20.46 -4.18 -4.42
CA TYR A 853 20.01 -3.13 -3.53
C TYR A 853 18.70 -2.55 -4.05
N LEU A 854 17.68 -2.51 -3.21
CA LEU A 854 16.38 -1.95 -3.58
C LEU A 854 16.37 -0.45 -3.31
N THR A 855 16.18 0.35 -4.36
CA THR A 855 16.04 1.79 -4.25
C THR A 855 14.62 2.24 -4.55
N PRO A 856 14.19 3.44 -4.12
CA PRO A 856 12.89 3.99 -4.49
C PRO A 856 12.67 4.14 -6.01
N VAL A 857 13.76 4.26 -6.78
CA VAL A 857 13.74 4.41 -8.24
C VAL A 857 13.96 3.09 -8.99
N GLY A 858 13.96 1.96 -8.26
CA GLY A 858 14.14 0.63 -8.83
C GLY A 858 15.37 -0.12 -8.30
N PRO A 859 15.49 -1.42 -8.57
CA PRO A 859 16.58 -2.22 -8.07
C PRO A 859 17.90 -1.92 -8.78
N ILE A 860 18.99 -1.93 -8.01
CA ILE A 860 20.36 -2.01 -8.53
C ILE A 860 20.81 -3.45 -8.37
N GLY A 861 21.32 -4.08 -9.43
CA GLY A 861 21.79 -5.45 -9.41
C GLY A 861 23.10 -5.62 -10.16
N LEU A 862 24.01 -6.37 -9.56
CA LEU A 862 25.28 -6.79 -10.15
C LEU A 862 25.41 -8.28 -9.95
N ASP A 863 25.46 -9.05 -11.04
CA ASP A 863 25.69 -10.49 -11.01
C ASP A 863 26.99 -10.80 -11.77
N TYR A 864 27.79 -11.70 -11.23
CA TYR A 864 28.98 -12.25 -11.89
C TYR A 864 28.84 -13.75 -11.97
N ALA A 865 28.86 -14.29 -13.19
CA ALA A 865 28.59 -15.70 -13.46
C ALA A 865 29.70 -16.38 -14.26
N TRP A 866 30.14 -17.52 -13.75
CA TRP A 866 31.14 -18.39 -14.39
C TRP A 866 30.46 -19.51 -15.18
N LYS A 867 31.00 -19.81 -16.37
CA LYS A 867 30.63 -21.02 -17.14
C LYS A 867 31.30 -22.24 -16.55
N LEU A 868 30.52 -23.22 -16.10
CA LEU A 868 31.04 -24.47 -15.52
C LEU A 868 31.50 -25.47 -16.60
N ASP A 869 30.96 -25.33 -17.82
CA ASP A 869 31.20 -26.16 -18.98
C ASP A 869 31.73 -25.37 -20.17
N ARG A 870 32.66 -24.45 -19.89
CA ARG A 870 33.27 -23.58 -20.88
C ARG A 870 33.75 -24.32 -22.14
N ARG A 871 33.38 -23.82 -23.31
CA ARG A 871 33.81 -24.33 -24.60
C ARG A 871 34.93 -23.45 -25.18
N GLU A 872 35.65 -23.99 -26.13
CA GLU A 872 36.72 -23.27 -26.84
C GLU A 872 36.19 -22.00 -27.50
N GLY A 873 36.91 -20.90 -27.41
CA GLY A 873 36.48 -19.59 -27.88
C GLY A 873 35.50 -18.80 -26.98
N GLU A 874 35.02 -19.37 -25.87
CA GLU A 874 34.13 -18.66 -24.95
C GLU A 874 34.88 -17.92 -23.85
N THR A 875 34.32 -16.80 -23.37
CA THR A 875 34.72 -16.14 -22.12
C THR A 875 34.51 -17.06 -20.92
N ALA A 876 35.37 -16.97 -19.91
CA ALA A 876 35.21 -17.79 -18.70
C ALA A 876 34.00 -17.38 -17.86
N ALA A 877 33.67 -16.10 -17.86
CA ALA A 877 32.60 -15.50 -17.07
C ALA A 877 32.06 -14.23 -17.75
N GLU A 878 30.90 -13.78 -17.29
CA GLU A 878 30.26 -12.53 -17.73
C GLU A 878 29.70 -11.74 -16.53
N TRP A 879 29.74 -10.42 -16.65
CA TRP A 879 29.09 -9.49 -15.74
C TRP A 879 27.72 -9.10 -16.24
N HIS A 880 26.74 -9.07 -15.35
CA HIS A 880 25.41 -8.55 -15.63
C HIS A 880 25.09 -7.44 -14.64
N PHE A 881 24.91 -6.25 -15.13
CA PHE A 881 24.56 -5.08 -14.31
C PHE A 881 23.24 -4.49 -14.75
N THR A 882 22.46 -4.00 -13.78
CA THR A 882 21.22 -3.24 -14.04
C THR A 882 21.00 -2.19 -12.97
N ILE A 883 20.45 -1.07 -13.37
CA ILE A 883 19.99 0.00 -12.49
C ILE A 883 18.67 0.55 -13.03
N GLY A 884 17.72 0.85 -12.11
CA GLY A 884 16.40 1.35 -12.43
C GLY A 884 15.38 0.26 -12.70
N ALA A 885 14.16 0.67 -13.01
CA ALA A 885 13.06 -0.24 -13.26
C ALA A 885 13.33 -1.14 -14.47
N VAL A 886 12.97 -2.39 -14.34
CA VAL A 886 12.92 -3.36 -15.45
C VAL A 886 11.51 -3.27 -16.01
N PHE A 887 11.34 -2.69 -17.20
CA PHE A 887 10.05 -2.54 -17.86
C PHE A 887 9.71 -3.76 -18.70
#